data_ca4e623b1506e52bdc980ac4859f559a
#
_entry.id   ca4e623b1506e52bdc980ac4859f559a
#
_cell.length_a   1.000
_cell.length_b   1.000
_cell.length_c   1.000
_cell.angle_alpha   90.00
_cell.angle_beta   90.00
_cell.angle_gamma   90.00
#
_symmetry.space_group_name_H-M   'P 1'
#
loop_
_entity.id
_entity.type
_entity.pdbx_description
1 polymer ?
#
loop_
_entity_poly.entity_id
_entity_poly.type
_entity_poly.pdbx_seq_one_letter_code
_entity_poly.pdbx_strand_id
1 'polypeptide(L)'
;MKDRVLDWSIYEKTAREMVTEGMVLLKNEKAALPLRKNETVSVFGRMQNHYYKSGTGSGGMVNVSRVVSIMDALSERDDIKINQELAGVYVDWAKDNPVDLGLGWGQEPWSQKEMPVTEELVKEAAAQSDTAIVIIGRTAGEEKDITVDEGAYLLTKTESDMMKLVRGNFDRMIVLLNVGGIMDMSFLDTISPDACMYVWQGGMIGGYGVADVLMGDVSPSGKLTDTIACDIKDYPAYGNFGDGVRNFYKEDIYVGYRYFETFAKDKVRYPFGYGLSYTDFEISIKEAAADIKNNQLHICATVKNTGSCVGKEVVQVYAKAPQGKLGKPERVLLDYEKTAALAAGDTDEVHFDIPFDRIASYDDSGVTGHANCFVLEEGKYTVYVGNSIRDAKECLAFSLDQPVVAEELREALAPYEAYDRIHPQENADGSLQIAYEKTPLVTVDMYERRKQEIPEEIPVTGDKGITLLDVKEKKASMDEFIAQFDDEDLACFVRGEGMGSSLVTAGTASAFAGVSPKLIAHKIPSVCCDDGPSGMRLDSGMKAFSLPNGTLCGCSFNRELNTRLYALLGLEMTANKVEVLLGPGMNIHRHPLNGRNFEYFSEDPYITGTIASAQLQGLKSGGASGTIKHFCGNNQEYHRRKSDSVISQRALREIYLKGFEIAVKSGYADAVMTTYGSVNGLFTAGSYDLNTTILRNEWGYTGVVMTDWWASINRRGGEPCENDFATMIQAQNDMYMCCPDGSRNASNDNVMEALADGRIYRSELQRIARNVCNFAMHTNAFLRLVGEPVHIEIINRPKQADDFDMEDVDYAKIDRDLVIDLSQKESVQDTNYVIALDVSNYGYYKVKLRGSSTLAKLAQLPCTLFYNGFPICNFTFNGTEGKDVVIEKEIACNTRFNVFRLYVKSNGLNLKDIEFTFDREPDGIKPEDQF
;
A
#
# COMPACT_ATOMS: atom_id res chain seq x y z
N MET A 1 -14.20 28.74 7.25
CA MET A 1 -13.51 28.03 6.14
C MET A 1 -14.34 28.18 4.88
N LYS A 2 -13.73 28.41 3.70
CA LYS A 2 -14.48 28.38 2.43
C LYS A 2 -15.09 27.00 2.25
N ASP A 3 -16.33 26.93 1.74
CA ASP A 3 -16.96 25.67 1.37
C ASP A 3 -16.02 24.90 0.43
N ARG A 4 -15.63 23.70 0.84
CA ARG A 4 -14.80 22.80 0.03
C ARG A 4 -15.72 21.92 -0.79
N VAL A 5 -15.40 21.72 -2.05
CA VAL A 5 -16.21 20.93 -2.99
C VAL A 5 -15.41 19.73 -3.44
N LEU A 6 -16.01 18.55 -3.32
CA LEU A 6 -15.56 17.32 -3.98
C LEU A 6 -16.38 17.14 -5.26
N ASP A 7 -15.77 17.46 -6.39
CA ASP A 7 -16.37 17.19 -7.70
C ASP A 7 -15.97 15.79 -8.17
N TRP A 8 -16.94 14.88 -8.21
CA TRP A 8 -16.70 13.49 -8.58
C TRP A 8 -16.24 13.34 -10.03
N SER A 9 -16.66 14.24 -10.93
CA SER A 9 -16.19 14.22 -12.32
C SER A 9 -14.71 14.58 -12.46
N ILE A 10 -14.23 15.51 -11.62
CA ILE A 10 -12.80 15.84 -11.53
C ILE A 10 -12.03 14.65 -10.92
N TYR A 11 -12.61 13.98 -9.93
CA TYR A 11 -12.01 12.82 -9.30
C TYR A 11 -11.79 11.67 -10.31
N GLU A 12 -12.85 11.29 -11.05
CA GLU A 12 -12.76 10.29 -12.11
C GLU A 12 -11.74 10.70 -13.19
N LYS A 13 -11.76 11.97 -13.62
CA LYS A 13 -10.81 12.49 -14.62
C LYS A 13 -9.37 12.40 -14.13
N THR A 14 -9.10 12.78 -12.88
CA THR A 14 -7.74 12.75 -12.31
C THR A 14 -7.24 11.30 -12.12
N ALA A 15 -8.12 10.40 -11.69
CA ALA A 15 -7.78 8.98 -11.57
C ALA A 15 -7.53 8.34 -12.96
N ARG A 16 -8.32 8.71 -13.98
CA ARG A 16 -8.12 8.28 -15.38
C ARG A 16 -6.77 8.78 -15.93
N GLU A 17 -6.40 10.05 -15.64
CA GLU A 17 -5.08 10.59 -15.98
C GLU A 17 -3.96 9.80 -15.31
N MET A 18 -4.11 9.44 -14.01
CA MET A 18 -3.15 8.60 -13.30
C MET A 18 -2.97 7.24 -13.97
N VAL A 19 -4.06 6.61 -14.41
CA VAL A 19 -3.98 5.32 -15.13
C VAL A 19 -3.20 5.47 -16.43
N THR A 20 -3.48 6.50 -17.24
CA THR A 20 -2.78 6.71 -18.52
C THR A 20 -1.29 7.01 -18.35
N GLU A 21 -0.92 7.68 -17.25
CA GLU A 21 0.48 8.03 -16.97
C GLU A 21 1.28 6.95 -16.24
N GLY A 22 0.59 6.00 -15.59
CA GLY A 22 1.24 4.92 -14.84
C GLY A 22 1.33 3.60 -15.60
N MET A 23 0.56 3.42 -16.69
CA MET A 23 0.71 2.25 -17.56
C MET A 23 2.05 2.26 -18.29
N VAL A 24 2.67 1.07 -18.42
CA VAL A 24 4.01 0.96 -19.02
C VAL A 24 3.96 0.11 -20.29
N LEU A 25 4.18 0.76 -21.41
CA LEU A 25 4.31 0.10 -22.72
C LEU A 25 5.71 -0.51 -22.84
N LEU A 26 5.81 -1.85 -22.86
CA LEU A 26 7.09 -2.57 -22.91
C LEU A 26 7.52 -2.90 -24.33
N LYS A 27 6.58 -3.17 -25.21
CA LYS A 27 6.83 -3.59 -26.60
C LYS A 27 5.75 -3.00 -27.50
N ASN A 28 6.15 -2.48 -28.67
CA ASN A 28 5.23 -2.00 -29.72
C ASN A 28 5.90 -2.12 -31.09
N GLU A 29 5.78 -3.27 -31.70
CA GLU A 29 6.35 -3.55 -33.02
C GLU A 29 5.28 -3.40 -34.11
N LYS A 30 5.71 -3.11 -35.33
CA LYS A 30 4.85 -2.96 -36.51
C LYS A 30 3.71 -1.94 -36.33
N ALA A 31 3.87 -0.96 -35.45
CA ALA A 31 2.83 -0.01 -35.05
C ALA A 31 1.53 -0.74 -34.64
N ALA A 32 1.66 -1.75 -33.78
CA ALA A 32 0.52 -2.52 -33.29
C ALA A 32 -0.43 -1.65 -32.43
N LEU A 33 0.13 -0.68 -31.72
CA LEU A 33 -0.57 0.37 -31.00
C LEU A 33 -0.13 1.75 -31.50
N PRO A 34 -1.01 2.77 -31.48
CA PRO A 34 -2.42 2.72 -31.10
C PRO A 34 -3.28 1.93 -32.11
N LEU A 35 -4.46 1.48 -31.66
CA LEU A 35 -5.47 0.84 -32.49
C LEU A 35 -5.96 1.78 -33.60
N ARG A 36 -6.36 1.22 -34.72
CA ARG A 36 -6.88 1.99 -35.84
C ARG A 36 -8.35 2.34 -35.62
N LYS A 37 -8.72 3.57 -35.92
CA LYS A 37 -10.13 3.98 -35.82
C LYS A 37 -11.03 3.12 -36.72
N ASN A 38 -12.18 2.72 -36.18
CA ASN A 38 -13.20 1.87 -36.83
C ASN A 38 -12.76 0.44 -37.17
N GLU A 39 -11.58 -0.02 -36.68
CA GLU A 39 -11.27 -1.45 -36.84
C GLU A 39 -12.10 -2.32 -35.89
N THR A 40 -12.20 -3.60 -36.22
CA THR A 40 -12.78 -4.59 -35.32
C THR A 40 -11.66 -5.29 -34.55
N VAL A 41 -11.85 -5.47 -33.24
CA VAL A 41 -10.94 -6.21 -32.40
C VAL A 41 -11.60 -7.41 -31.74
N SER A 42 -10.87 -8.50 -31.62
CA SER A 42 -11.28 -9.69 -30.87
C SER A 42 -10.56 -9.69 -29.53
N VAL A 43 -11.32 -9.70 -28.42
CA VAL A 43 -10.75 -9.64 -27.06
C VAL A 43 -10.83 -11.03 -26.43
N PHE A 44 -9.68 -11.54 -25.99
CA PHE A 44 -9.51 -12.85 -25.35
C PHE A 44 -9.09 -12.67 -23.89
N GLY A 45 -9.39 -13.67 -23.06
CA GLY A 45 -9.11 -13.69 -21.63
C GLY A 45 -10.33 -13.26 -20.79
N ARG A 46 -10.62 -14.03 -19.73
CA ARG A 46 -11.77 -13.75 -18.86
C ARG A 46 -11.71 -12.37 -18.21
N MET A 47 -10.50 -11.80 -18.08
CA MET A 47 -10.28 -10.49 -17.46
C MET A 47 -10.85 -9.33 -18.29
N GLN A 48 -11.31 -9.57 -19.50
CA GLN A 48 -12.02 -8.56 -20.28
C GLN A 48 -13.26 -8.02 -19.56
N ASN A 49 -13.99 -8.90 -18.85
CA ASN A 49 -15.23 -8.58 -18.12
C ASN A 49 -15.06 -8.56 -16.59
N HIS A 50 -13.93 -9.08 -16.08
CA HIS A 50 -13.62 -9.10 -14.67
C HIS A 50 -12.29 -8.40 -14.43
N TYR A 51 -12.34 -7.07 -14.34
CA TYR A 51 -11.16 -6.23 -14.18
C TYR A 51 -10.67 -6.23 -12.72
N TYR A 52 -9.42 -6.57 -12.49
CA TYR A 52 -8.79 -6.38 -11.20
C TYR A 52 -8.51 -4.89 -10.97
N LYS A 53 -9.39 -4.24 -10.19
CA LYS A 53 -9.26 -2.82 -9.85
C LYS A 53 -8.14 -2.55 -8.85
N SER A 54 -7.88 -3.51 -7.95
CA SER A 54 -6.86 -3.45 -6.91
C SER A 54 -6.57 -4.86 -6.39
N GLY A 55 -5.57 -5.01 -5.50
CA GLY A 55 -5.32 -6.25 -4.78
C GLY A 55 -6.33 -6.49 -3.66
N THR A 56 -6.11 -7.59 -2.91
CA THR A 56 -6.89 -7.99 -1.75
C THR A 56 -6.24 -7.52 -0.45
N GLY A 57 -6.98 -7.57 0.66
CA GLY A 57 -6.49 -7.13 1.96
C GLY A 57 -6.73 -5.64 2.25
N SER A 58 -6.06 -5.13 3.26
CA SER A 58 -6.21 -3.74 3.74
C SER A 58 -5.86 -2.71 2.67
N GLY A 59 -4.95 -3.05 1.77
CA GLY A 59 -4.48 -2.15 0.70
C GLY A 59 -5.44 -1.94 -0.46
N GLY A 60 -6.50 -2.78 -0.62
CA GLY A 60 -7.23 -2.80 -1.88
C GLY A 60 -8.73 -3.10 -1.89
N MET A 61 -9.31 -3.58 -0.78
CA MET A 61 -10.71 -4.03 -0.73
C MET A 61 -11.73 -2.89 -0.57
N VAL A 62 -11.63 -1.84 -1.38
CA VAL A 62 -12.57 -0.72 -1.37
C VAL A 62 -13.94 -1.15 -1.91
N ASN A 63 -15.02 -0.86 -1.18
CA ASN A 63 -16.37 -1.01 -1.66
C ASN A 63 -16.69 0.07 -2.70
N VAL A 64 -16.86 -0.36 -3.95
CA VAL A 64 -17.10 0.57 -5.06
C VAL A 64 -18.51 0.45 -5.61
N SER A 65 -18.97 1.50 -6.24
CA SER A 65 -20.25 1.54 -6.91
C SER A 65 -20.27 0.73 -8.19
N ARG A 66 -19.18 0.78 -8.92
CA ARG A 66 -18.98 0.11 -10.19
C ARG A 66 -17.50 -0.18 -10.39
N VAL A 67 -17.22 -1.12 -11.24
CA VAL A 67 -15.88 -1.32 -11.83
C VAL A 67 -16.05 -1.23 -13.33
N VAL A 68 -15.28 -0.35 -13.96
CA VAL A 68 -15.25 -0.22 -15.42
C VAL A 68 -14.15 -1.15 -15.94
N SER A 69 -14.55 -2.24 -16.58
CA SER A 69 -13.64 -3.16 -17.24
C SER A 69 -13.07 -2.57 -18.53
N ILE A 70 -12.04 -3.21 -19.08
CA ILE A 70 -11.47 -2.83 -20.38
C ILE A 70 -12.52 -3.02 -21.49
N MET A 71 -13.32 -4.08 -21.39
CA MET A 71 -14.39 -4.35 -22.35
C MET A 71 -15.50 -3.30 -22.28
N ASP A 72 -15.91 -2.89 -21.06
CA ASP A 72 -16.92 -1.84 -20.91
C ASP A 72 -16.43 -0.55 -21.59
N ALA A 73 -15.20 -0.12 -21.27
CA ALA A 73 -14.64 1.11 -21.80
C ALA A 73 -14.50 1.10 -23.32
N LEU A 74 -14.11 -0.03 -23.93
CA LEU A 74 -14.05 -0.16 -25.38
C LEU A 74 -15.44 -0.22 -26.02
N SER A 75 -16.42 -0.87 -25.36
CA SER A 75 -17.79 -1.00 -25.88
C SER A 75 -18.57 0.30 -25.85
N GLU A 76 -18.23 1.24 -24.96
CA GLU A 76 -18.83 2.59 -24.88
C GLU A 76 -18.33 3.53 -25.99
N ARG A 77 -17.35 3.11 -26.80
CA ARG A 77 -16.74 3.96 -27.83
C ARG A 77 -17.38 3.72 -29.21
N ASP A 78 -17.54 4.79 -29.97
CA ASP A 78 -18.08 4.74 -31.35
C ASP A 78 -16.98 4.52 -32.41
N ASP A 79 -15.70 4.70 -32.04
CA ASP A 79 -14.57 4.68 -32.98
C ASP A 79 -13.77 3.37 -32.97
N ILE A 80 -14.29 2.31 -32.34
CA ILE A 80 -13.79 0.93 -32.36
C ILE A 80 -14.95 -0.04 -32.39
N LYS A 81 -14.74 -1.21 -32.96
CA LYS A 81 -15.73 -2.29 -33.00
C LYS A 81 -15.23 -3.50 -32.25
N ILE A 82 -16.08 -4.10 -31.45
CA ILE A 82 -15.78 -5.32 -30.72
C ILE A 82 -16.40 -6.51 -31.45
N ASN A 83 -15.67 -7.62 -31.54
CA ASN A 83 -16.22 -8.92 -31.99
C ASN A 83 -17.25 -9.40 -30.96
N GLN A 84 -18.53 -9.13 -31.23
CA GLN A 84 -19.65 -9.42 -30.33
C GLN A 84 -19.91 -10.91 -30.15
N GLU A 85 -19.61 -11.73 -31.15
CA GLU A 85 -19.80 -13.19 -31.10
C GLU A 85 -18.83 -13.77 -30.05
N LEU A 86 -17.53 -13.43 -30.14
CA LEU A 86 -16.54 -13.86 -29.18
C LEU A 86 -16.85 -13.34 -27.77
N ALA A 87 -17.23 -12.08 -27.66
CA ALA A 87 -17.61 -11.49 -26.36
C ALA A 87 -18.78 -12.23 -25.72
N GLY A 88 -19.80 -12.59 -26.53
CA GLY A 88 -20.95 -13.39 -26.08
C GLY A 88 -20.55 -14.77 -25.56
N VAL A 89 -19.61 -15.46 -26.21
CA VAL A 89 -19.08 -16.76 -25.75
C VAL A 89 -18.45 -16.64 -24.34
N TYR A 90 -17.65 -15.59 -24.08
CA TYR A 90 -17.06 -15.36 -22.77
C TYR A 90 -18.11 -15.04 -21.69
N VAL A 91 -19.11 -14.23 -22.02
CA VAL A 91 -20.22 -13.91 -21.10
C VAL A 91 -21.03 -15.17 -20.75
N ASP A 92 -21.35 -16.02 -21.74
CA ASP A 92 -22.09 -17.24 -21.49
C ASP A 92 -21.27 -18.24 -20.65
N TRP A 93 -19.99 -18.40 -20.97
CA TRP A 93 -19.11 -19.29 -20.22
C TRP A 93 -18.94 -18.83 -18.75
N ALA A 94 -18.87 -17.52 -18.49
CA ALA A 94 -18.70 -16.95 -17.15
C ALA A 94 -19.90 -17.25 -16.22
N LYS A 95 -21.10 -17.48 -16.77
CA LYS A 95 -22.30 -17.86 -15.98
C LYS A 95 -22.10 -19.17 -15.23
N ASP A 96 -21.43 -20.13 -15.87
CA ASP A 96 -21.15 -21.45 -15.29
C ASP A 96 -19.80 -21.50 -14.58
N ASN A 97 -19.00 -20.46 -14.72
CA ASN A 97 -17.68 -20.33 -14.12
C ASN A 97 -17.54 -18.98 -13.39
N PRO A 98 -18.29 -18.78 -12.28
CA PRO A 98 -18.24 -17.53 -11.53
C PRO A 98 -16.84 -17.28 -10.97
N VAL A 99 -16.58 -16.02 -10.62
CA VAL A 99 -15.34 -15.60 -9.95
C VAL A 99 -15.25 -16.25 -8.58
N ASP A 100 -14.10 -16.80 -8.26
CA ASP A 100 -13.77 -17.29 -6.93
C ASP A 100 -13.22 -16.12 -6.07
N LEU A 101 -13.95 -15.72 -5.04
CA LEU A 101 -13.54 -14.68 -4.10
C LEU A 101 -12.72 -15.23 -2.94
N GLY A 102 -12.52 -16.55 -2.87
CA GLY A 102 -11.97 -17.21 -1.69
C GLY A 102 -12.90 -17.09 -0.46
N LEU A 103 -12.46 -17.61 0.67
CA LEU A 103 -13.09 -17.43 1.97
C LEU A 103 -12.00 -17.08 2.99
N GLY A 104 -12.10 -15.90 3.58
CA GLY A 104 -11.13 -15.38 4.53
C GLY A 104 -10.29 -14.23 3.99
N TRP A 105 -9.42 -13.71 4.82
CA TRP A 105 -8.59 -12.58 4.52
C TRP A 105 -7.52 -12.94 3.47
N GLY A 106 -7.47 -12.21 2.35
CA GLY A 106 -6.48 -12.43 1.30
C GLY A 106 -6.55 -13.79 0.58
N GLN A 107 -7.65 -14.56 0.70
CA GLN A 107 -7.75 -15.93 0.19
C GLN A 107 -8.22 -16.03 -1.27
N GLU A 108 -8.51 -14.93 -1.94
CA GLU A 108 -8.78 -14.95 -3.39
C GLU A 108 -7.60 -15.59 -4.15
N PRO A 109 -7.84 -16.53 -5.10
CA PRO A 109 -6.75 -17.14 -5.85
C PRO A 109 -6.00 -16.09 -6.70
N TRP A 110 -4.69 -16.29 -6.92
CA TRP A 110 -3.84 -15.35 -7.68
C TRP A 110 -4.37 -15.07 -9.09
N SER A 111 -4.96 -16.07 -9.73
CA SER A 111 -5.69 -15.93 -10.99
C SER A 111 -7.02 -16.65 -10.93
N GLN A 112 -7.97 -16.19 -11.72
CA GLN A 112 -9.26 -16.87 -11.91
C GLN A 112 -9.12 -17.95 -12.99
N LYS A 113 -9.98 -18.98 -12.94
CA LYS A 113 -10.05 -20.02 -13.99
C LYS A 113 -10.26 -19.37 -15.35
N GLU A 114 -9.35 -19.59 -16.29
CA GLU A 114 -9.45 -19.09 -17.65
C GLU A 114 -10.33 -20.03 -18.53
N MET A 115 -11.00 -19.44 -19.54
CA MET A 115 -11.80 -20.18 -20.52
C MET A 115 -10.87 -20.91 -21.50
N PRO A 116 -10.98 -22.26 -21.64
CA PRO A 116 -10.26 -22.97 -22.70
C PRO A 116 -10.87 -22.63 -24.06
N VAL A 117 -10.10 -21.99 -24.93
CA VAL A 117 -10.51 -21.65 -26.27
C VAL A 117 -10.18 -22.81 -27.25
N THR A 118 -11.04 -23.04 -28.23
CA THR A 118 -10.78 -24.01 -29.28
C THR A 118 -10.18 -23.36 -30.53
N GLU A 119 -9.51 -24.16 -31.37
CA GLU A 119 -8.94 -23.65 -32.63
C GLU A 119 -10.03 -23.11 -33.57
N GLU A 120 -11.22 -23.74 -33.57
CA GLU A 120 -12.39 -23.30 -34.35
C GLU A 120 -12.83 -21.89 -33.89
N LEU A 121 -13.02 -21.67 -32.58
CA LEU A 121 -13.43 -20.39 -32.05
C LEU A 121 -12.41 -19.27 -32.38
N VAL A 122 -11.13 -19.59 -32.32
CA VAL A 122 -10.08 -18.61 -32.64
C VAL A 122 -10.08 -18.30 -34.15
N LYS A 123 -10.29 -19.28 -35.01
CA LYS A 123 -10.40 -19.06 -36.46
C LYS A 123 -11.65 -18.25 -36.84
N GLU A 124 -12.79 -18.52 -36.20
CA GLU A 124 -14.01 -17.73 -36.36
C GLU A 124 -13.81 -16.29 -35.96
N ALA A 125 -13.15 -16.07 -34.85
CA ALA A 125 -12.78 -14.71 -34.38
C ALA A 125 -11.82 -14.01 -35.36
N ALA A 126 -10.80 -14.71 -35.86
CA ALA A 126 -9.84 -14.18 -36.83
C ALA A 126 -10.46 -13.86 -38.19
N ALA A 127 -11.56 -14.54 -38.55
CA ALA A 127 -12.31 -14.20 -39.77
C ALA A 127 -13.08 -12.86 -39.65
N GLN A 128 -13.28 -12.35 -38.45
CA GLN A 128 -13.99 -11.07 -38.18
C GLN A 128 -13.06 -9.90 -37.89
N SER A 129 -11.81 -10.16 -37.47
CA SER A 129 -10.84 -9.10 -37.11
C SER A 129 -9.40 -9.56 -37.28
N ASP A 130 -8.52 -8.66 -37.75
CA ASP A 130 -7.09 -8.93 -37.90
C ASP A 130 -6.32 -8.70 -36.56
N THR A 131 -6.97 -8.10 -35.55
CA THR A 131 -6.37 -7.71 -34.30
C THR A 131 -6.97 -8.47 -33.13
N ALA A 132 -6.12 -9.13 -32.36
CA ALA A 132 -6.46 -9.71 -31.05
C ALA A 132 -5.86 -8.91 -29.90
N ILE A 133 -6.69 -8.68 -28.88
CA ILE A 133 -6.24 -8.20 -27.56
C ILE A 133 -6.38 -9.36 -26.58
N VAL A 134 -5.30 -9.71 -25.90
CA VAL A 134 -5.29 -10.76 -24.87
C VAL A 134 -5.06 -10.11 -23.52
N ILE A 135 -5.96 -10.33 -22.57
CA ILE A 135 -5.88 -9.74 -21.22
C ILE A 135 -5.56 -10.84 -20.22
N ILE A 136 -4.39 -10.75 -19.59
CA ILE A 136 -3.93 -11.62 -18.51
C ILE A 136 -4.09 -10.90 -17.19
N GLY A 137 -4.68 -11.56 -16.19
CA GLY A 137 -4.88 -10.96 -14.88
C GLY A 137 -4.26 -11.75 -13.73
N ARG A 138 -3.73 -11.01 -12.77
CA ARG A 138 -3.31 -11.53 -11.46
C ARG A 138 -3.77 -10.57 -10.38
N THR A 139 -4.41 -11.11 -9.33
CA THR A 139 -4.61 -10.34 -8.12
C THR A 139 -3.27 -10.18 -7.38
N ALA A 140 -3.28 -9.45 -6.30
CA ALA A 140 -2.18 -9.33 -5.36
C ALA A 140 -2.80 -9.20 -3.98
N GLY A 141 -2.04 -9.30 -2.92
CA GLY A 141 -2.70 -9.16 -1.62
C GLY A 141 -1.85 -9.48 -0.43
N GLU A 142 -2.49 -9.25 0.68
CA GLU A 142 -2.00 -9.40 2.04
C GLU A 142 -2.06 -10.86 2.50
N GLU A 143 -1.25 -11.25 3.49
CA GLU A 143 -1.13 -12.56 4.17
C GLU A 143 -0.47 -13.68 3.34
N LYS A 144 -0.17 -13.48 2.08
CA LYS A 144 0.48 -14.50 1.26
C LYS A 144 1.42 -13.88 0.22
N ASP A 145 2.53 -14.54 -0.02
CA ASP A 145 3.45 -14.21 -1.10
C ASP A 145 3.09 -14.96 -2.39
N ILE A 146 3.39 -14.35 -3.53
CA ILE A 146 3.22 -14.96 -4.84
C ILE A 146 4.15 -16.17 -4.95
N THR A 147 3.65 -17.29 -5.45
CA THR A 147 4.44 -18.50 -5.67
C THR A 147 4.93 -18.61 -7.12
N VAL A 148 6.02 -19.34 -7.34
CA VAL A 148 6.54 -19.60 -8.70
C VAL A 148 5.77 -20.77 -9.32
N ASP A 149 4.43 -20.62 -9.39
CA ASP A 149 3.51 -21.63 -9.90
C ASP A 149 2.66 -21.08 -11.04
N GLU A 150 2.00 -21.99 -11.80
CA GLU A 150 1.00 -21.63 -12.80
C GLU A 150 -0.15 -20.87 -12.17
N GLY A 151 -0.54 -19.76 -12.80
CA GLY A 151 -1.64 -18.90 -12.32
C GLY A 151 -1.25 -17.92 -11.22
N ALA A 152 -0.04 -18.02 -10.67
CA ALA A 152 0.56 -17.02 -9.79
C ALA A 152 1.63 -16.21 -10.55
N TYR A 153 2.91 -16.52 -10.39
CA TYR A 153 3.98 -15.85 -11.15
C TYR A 153 4.00 -16.28 -12.62
N LEU A 154 3.74 -17.56 -12.92
CA LEU A 154 3.74 -18.10 -14.28
C LEU A 154 2.35 -18.04 -14.92
N LEU A 155 2.30 -18.09 -16.27
CA LEU A 155 1.05 -18.33 -17.01
C LEU A 155 0.51 -19.72 -16.66
N THR A 156 -0.83 -19.84 -16.58
CA THR A 156 -1.46 -21.15 -16.56
C THR A 156 -1.29 -21.83 -17.93
N LYS A 157 -1.39 -23.15 -17.93
CA LYS A 157 -1.42 -23.90 -19.21
C LYS A 157 -2.53 -23.40 -20.14
N THR A 158 -3.73 -23.10 -19.61
CA THR A 158 -4.87 -22.60 -20.41
C THR A 158 -4.57 -21.23 -21.02
N GLU A 159 -3.99 -20.31 -20.26
CA GLU A 159 -3.57 -19.00 -20.78
C GLU A 159 -2.51 -19.15 -21.87
N SER A 160 -1.49 -19.99 -21.64
CA SER A 160 -0.43 -20.25 -22.62
C SER A 160 -0.96 -20.87 -23.91
N ASP A 161 -1.86 -21.85 -23.82
CA ASP A 161 -2.48 -22.49 -24.99
C ASP A 161 -3.36 -21.49 -25.76
N MET A 162 -4.16 -20.69 -25.07
CA MET A 162 -4.94 -19.60 -25.67
C MET A 162 -4.03 -18.63 -26.43
N MET A 163 -2.98 -18.14 -25.80
CA MET A 163 -2.06 -17.18 -26.43
C MET A 163 -1.38 -17.77 -27.67
N LYS A 164 -1.00 -19.04 -27.66
CA LYS A 164 -0.41 -19.73 -28.83
C LYS A 164 -1.40 -19.84 -29.97
N LEU A 165 -2.65 -20.22 -29.69
CA LEU A 165 -3.69 -20.30 -30.70
C LEU A 165 -4.00 -18.93 -31.30
N VAL A 166 -4.11 -17.91 -30.49
CA VAL A 166 -4.32 -16.52 -30.93
C VAL A 166 -3.15 -16.07 -31.80
N ARG A 167 -1.89 -16.25 -31.35
CA ARG A 167 -0.71 -15.86 -32.14
C ARG A 167 -0.64 -16.56 -33.50
N GLY A 168 -1.09 -17.79 -33.56
CA GLY A 168 -1.09 -18.59 -34.81
C GLY A 168 -2.15 -18.17 -35.81
N ASN A 169 -3.16 -17.42 -35.42
CA ASN A 169 -4.34 -17.12 -36.28
C ASN A 169 -4.58 -15.62 -36.52
N PHE A 170 -3.94 -14.73 -35.75
CA PHE A 170 -4.09 -13.26 -35.87
C PHE A 170 -2.82 -12.62 -36.41
N ASP A 171 -2.95 -11.66 -37.31
CA ASP A 171 -1.83 -10.87 -37.84
C ASP A 171 -1.22 -9.97 -36.79
N ARG A 172 -2.08 -9.42 -35.89
CA ARG A 172 -1.70 -8.49 -34.85
C ARG A 172 -2.21 -8.95 -33.48
N MET A 173 -1.28 -9.12 -32.54
CA MET A 173 -1.59 -9.55 -31.16
C MET A 173 -1.04 -8.56 -30.15
N ILE A 174 -1.92 -8.06 -29.28
CA ILE A 174 -1.62 -7.14 -28.19
C ILE A 174 -1.87 -7.85 -26.87
N VAL A 175 -0.93 -7.82 -25.94
CA VAL A 175 -1.08 -8.40 -24.60
C VAL A 175 -1.16 -7.29 -23.56
N LEU A 176 -2.20 -7.33 -22.75
CA LEU A 176 -2.40 -6.42 -21.61
C LEU A 176 -2.28 -7.19 -20.30
N LEU A 177 -1.48 -6.68 -19.38
CA LEU A 177 -1.23 -7.29 -18.09
C LEU A 177 -1.96 -6.49 -16.99
N ASN A 178 -3.16 -6.97 -16.60
CA ASN A 178 -3.94 -6.42 -15.49
C ASN A 178 -3.53 -7.14 -14.19
N VAL A 179 -2.39 -6.74 -13.66
CA VAL A 179 -1.69 -7.44 -12.57
C VAL A 179 -1.26 -6.48 -11.46
N GLY A 180 -1.14 -6.99 -10.23
CA GLY A 180 -0.69 -6.20 -9.09
C GLY A 180 0.82 -6.09 -8.93
N GLY A 181 1.60 -6.89 -9.66
CA GLY A 181 3.06 -6.91 -9.57
C GLY A 181 3.70 -7.54 -10.80
N ILE A 182 5.01 -7.66 -10.79
CA ILE A 182 5.77 -8.29 -11.87
C ILE A 182 5.45 -9.78 -11.94
N MET A 183 5.24 -10.30 -13.15
CA MET A 183 5.07 -11.72 -13.44
C MET A 183 6.13 -12.21 -14.44
N ASP A 184 6.20 -13.53 -14.68
CA ASP A 184 7.08 -14.09 -15.70
C ASP A 184 6.78 -13.51 -17.09
N MET A 185 7.82 -13.04 -17.75
CA MET A 185 7.74 -12.44 -19.09
C MET A 185 8.37 -13.32 -20.18
N SER A 186 8.69 -14.58 -19.89
CA SER A 186 9.30 -15.52 -20.86
C SER A 186 8.41 -15.81 -22.07
N PHE A 187 7.10 -15.60 -21.95
CA PHE A 187 6.15 -15.72 -23.05
C PHE A 187 6.45 -14.74 -24.21
N LEU A 188 7.13 -13.62 -23.93
CA LEU A 188 7.54 -12.69 -24.99
C LEU A 188 8.48 -13.34 -26.01
N ASP A 189 9.29 -14.33 -25.59
CA ASP A 189 10.22 -15.04 -26.45
C ASP A 189 9.52 -16.16 -27.25
N THR A 190 8.53 -16.81 -26.61
CA THR A 190 7.87 -18.01 -27.18
C THR A 190 6.63 -17.70 -28.00
N ILE A 191 5.87 -16.67 -27.62
CA ILE A 191 4.62 -16.24 -28.26
C ILE A 191 4.86 -14.99 -29.12
N SER A 192 5.74 -14.11 -28.69
CA SER A 192 6.15 -12.89 -29.40
C SER A 192 4.97 -12.03 -29.86
N PRO A 193 4.15 -11.49 -28.95
CA PRO A 193 3.09 -10.53 -29.30
C PRO A 193 3.69 -9.29 -29.96
N ASP A 194 2.92 -8.59 -30.79
CA ASP A 194 3.38 -7.37 -31.47
C ASP A 194 3.42 -6.18 -30.51
N ALA A 195 2.55 -6.15 -29.46
CA ALA A 195 2.63 -5.19 -28.36
C ALA A 195 2.38 -5.87 -27.01
N CYS A 196 3.01 -5.33 -25.96
CA CYS A 196 2.81 -5.76 -24.57
C CYS A 196 2.85 -4.56 -23.64
N MET A 197 1.86 -4.47 -22.74
CA MET A 197 1.73 -3.35 -21.81
C MET A 197 1.30 -3.81 -20.42
N TYR A 198 1.99 -3.34 -19.37
CA TYR A 198 1.47 -3.38 -18.02
C TYR A 198 0.40 -2.30 -17.85
N VAL A 199 -0.84 -2.72 -17.63
CA VAL A 199 -1.96 -1.82 -17.29
C VAL A 199 -2.19 -1.77 -15.78
N TRP A 200 -1.49 -2.58 -15.03
CA TRP A 200 -1.54 -2.71 -13.58
C TRP A 200 -2.97 -2.88 -13.06
N GLN A 201 -3.28 -2.33 -11.88
CA GLN A 201 -4.60 -2.29 -11.27
C GLN A 201 -5.03 -0.83 -11.13
N GLY A 202 -5.84 -0.37 -12.05
CA GLY A 202 -6.14 1.05 -12.29
C GLY A 202 -7.31 1.63 -11.48
N GLY A 203 -7.73 0.98 -10.38
CA GLY A 203 -8.89 1.43 -9.61
C GLY A 203 -10.22 1.15 -10.30
N MET A 204 -11.30 1.74 -9.75
CA MET A 204 -12.66 1.44 -10.18
C MET A 204 -12.98 1.87 -11.62
N ILE A 205 -12.22 2.80 -12.18
CA ILE A 205 -12.44 3.32 -13.55
C ILE A 205 -11.27 3.03 -14.50
N GLY A 206 -10.39 2.10 -14.10
CA GLY A 206 -9.13 1.81 -14.82
C GLY A 206 -9.32 1.48 -16.30
N GLY A 207 -10.41 0.80 -16.68
CA GLY A 207 -10.73 0.47 -18.07
C GLY A 207 -10.76 1.68 -18.99
N TYR A 208 -11.25 2.83 -18.55
CA TYR A 208 -11.26 4.05 -19.38
C TYR A 208 -9.85 4.53 -19.72
N GLY A 209 -8.93 4.58 -18.74
CA GLY A 209 -7.55 4.97 -19.02
C GLY A 209 -6.85 3.99 -19.97
N VAL A 210 -7.14 2.67 -19.84
CA VAL A 210 -6.62 1.66 -20.77
C VAL A 210 -7.15 1.90 -22.18
N ALA A 211 -8.44 2.17 -22.34
CA ALA A 211 -9.04 2.45 -23.65
C ALA A 211 -8.45 3.72 -24.30
N ASP A 212 -8.19 4.78 -23.54
CA ASP A 212 -7.56 6.01 -24.04
C ASP A 212 -6.18 5.75 -24.63
N VAL A 213 -5.37 4.96 -23.94
CA VAL A 213 -4.04 4.61 -24.44
C VAL A 213 -4.15 3.68 -25.65
N LEU A 214 -4.99 2.64 -25.61
CA LEU A 214 -5.18 1.74 -26.74
C LEU A 214 -5.59 2.48 -28.02
N MET A 215 -6.45 3.50 -27.91
CA MET A 215 -6.95 4.26 -29.04
C MET A 215 -6.04 5.43 -29.45
N GLY A 216 -4.99 5.70 -28.68
CA GLY A 216 -4.05 6.80 -28.94
C GLY A 216 -4.58 8.19 -28.60
N ASP A 217 -5.66 8.29 -27.82
CA ASP A 217 -6.12 9.56 -27.29
C ASP A 217 -5.07 10.19 -26.33
N VAL A 218 -4.34 9.32 -25.64
CA VAL A 218 -3.19 9.66 -24.81
C VAL A 218 -2.02 8.75 -25.15
N SER A 219 -0.82 9.33 -25.33
CA SER A 219 0.40 8.54 -25.47
C SER A 219 0.86 8.01 -24.11
N PRO A 220 1.21 6.73 -23.98
CA PRO A 220 1.72 6.20 -22.72
C PRO A 220 3.02 6.90 -22.32
N SER A 221 3.19 7.16 -21.03
CA SER A 221 4.36 7.84 -20.48
C SER A 221 4.84 7.26 -19.16
N GLY A 222 4.29 6.10 -18.76
CA GLY A 222 4.71 5.38 -17.56
C GLY A 222 6.09 4.75 -17.73
N LYS A 223 6.83 4.67 -16.65
CA LYS A 223 8.16 4.06 -16.59
C LYS A 223 8.17 2.99 -15.50
N LEU A 224 8.91 1.89 -15.73
CA LEU A 224 9.09 0.84 -14.73
C LEU A 224 9.80 1.40 -13.48
N THR A 225 9.20 1.16 -12.33
CA THR A 225 9.81 1.44 -11.02
C THR A 225 10.61 0.26 -10.49
N ASP A 226 10.70 -0.80 -11.29
CA ASP A 226 11.34 -2.07 -10.95
C ASP A 226 12.08 -2.64 -12.15
N THR A 227 13.20 -3.30 -11.90
CA THR A 227 13.91 -4.08 -12.91
C THR A 227 13.18 -5.40 -13.16
N ILE A 228 12.91 -5.73 -14.41
CA ILE A 228 12.37 -7.05 -14.79
C ILE A 228 13.52 -7.94 -15.26
N ALA A 229 13.81 -8.99 -14.49
CA ALA A 229 14.83 -9.97 -14.84
C ALA A 229 14.34 -10.96 -15.91
N CYS A 230 15.27 -11.69 -16.52
CA CYS A 230 14.96 -12.76 -17.46
C CYS A 230 14.42 -14.01 -16.77
N ASP A 231 14.89 -14.30 -15.56
CA ASP A 231 14.44 -15.41 -14.70
C ASP A 231 14.28 -14.90 -13.27
N ILE A 232 13.26 -15.39 -12.56
CA ILE A 232 13.00 -15.07 -11.16
C ILE A 232 14.22 -15.40 -10.25
N LYS A 233 15.02 -16.38 -10.64
CA LYS A 233 16.22 -16.80 -9.92
C LYS A 233 17.39 -15.83 -10.04
N ASP A 234 17.32 -14.90 -10.98
CA ASP A 234 18.36 -13.89 -11.17
C ASP A 234 18.25 -12.74 -10.15
N TYR A 235 17.11 -12.62 -9.43
CA TYR A 235 16.97 -11.62 -8.37
C TYR A 235 17.86 -11.97 -7.16
N PRO A 236 18.61 -10.99 -6.60
CA PRO A 236 19.60 -11.24 -5.55
C PRO A 236 19.00 -11.81 -4.27
N ALA A 237 17.74 -11.50 -3.98
CA ALA A 237 17.05 -12.00 -2.81
C ALA A 237 16.42 -13.38 -3.00
N TYR A 238 16.41 -13.99 -4.20
CA TYR A 238 15.71 -15.24 -4.49
C TYR A 238 16.07 -16.38 -3.52
N GLY A 239 17.34 -16.50 -3.15
CA GLY A 239 17.83 -17.56 -2.26
C GLY A 239 17.62 -17.30 -0.76
N ASN A 240 17.11 -16.13 -0.39
CA ASN A 240 16.92 -15.68 0.99
C ASN A 240 15.64 -14.85 1.17
N PHE A 241 14.67 -15.05 0.30
CA PHE A 241 13.29 -14.55 0.41
C PHE A 241 12.37 -15.70 0.82
N GLY A 242 11.35 -15.39 1.64
CA GLY A 242 10.31 -16.36 2.01
C GLY A 242 10.69 -17.31 3.15
N ASP A 243 11.76 -17.06 3.90
CA ASP A 243 12.01 -17.79 5.14
C ASP A 243 11.00 -17.36 6.22
N GLY A 244 10.28 -18.33 6.80
CA GLY A 244 9.22 -18.06 7.79
C GLY A 244 9.74 -17.77 9.20
N VAL A 245 11.05 -17.84 9.43
CA VAL A 245 11.69 -17.61 10.74
C VAL A 245 12.66 -16.45 10.69
N ARG A 246 13.61 -16.47 9.76
CA ARG A 246 14.66 -15.44 9.67
C ARG A 246 15.07 -15.16 8.24
N ASN A 247 14.85 -13.96 7.79
CA ASN A 247 15.28 -13.49 6.47
C ASN A 247 16.55 -12.67 6.59
N PHE A 248 17.66 -13.21 6.11
CA PHE A 248 18.92 -12.48 6.00
C PHE A 248 18.95 -11.68 4.71
N TYR A 249 19.06 -10.36 4.80
CA TYR A 249 19.12 -9.46 3.65
C TYR A 249 20.56 -9.39 3.10
N LYS A 250 21.00 -10.52 2.52
CA LYS A 250 22.39 -10.72 2.06
C LYS A 250 22.77 -9.85 0.87
N GLU A 251 21.78 -9.45 0.10
CA GLU A 251 21.94 -8.51 -1.01
C GLU A 251 22.31 -7.10 -0.53
N ASP A 252 22.10 -6.79 0.75
CA ASP A 252 22.42 -5.51 1.38
C ASP A 252 21.81 -4.33 0.61
N ILE A 253 22.64 -3.38 0.16
CA ILE A 253 22.19 -2.22 -0.64
C ILE A 253 21.92 -2.56 -2.12
N TYR A 254 22.23 -3.77 -2.55
CA TYR A 254 22.12 -4.21 -3.95
C TYR A 254 20.75 -4.80 -4.24
N VAL A 255 19.70 -3.96 -4.16
CA VAL A 255 18.33 -4.29 -4.49
C VAL A 255 17.99 -3.80 -5.90
N GLY A 256 17.24 -4.58 -6.67
CA GLY A 256 16.77 -4.19 -7.99
C GLY A 256 17.89 -3.75 -8.93
N TYR A 257 17.72 -2.60 -9.59
CA TYR A 257 18.72 -2.08 -10.55
C TYR A 257 20.10 -1.87 -9.93
N ARG A 258 20.19 -1.61 -8.61
CA ARG A 258 21.48 -1.47 -7.92
C ARG A 258 22.29 -2.76 -8.00
N TYR A 259 21.64 -3.90 -7.94
CA TYR A 259 22.26 -5.21 -8.17
C TYR A 259 22.53 -5.46 -9.65
N PHE A 260 21.48 -5.35 -10.46
CA PHE A 260 21.56 -5.78 -11.86
C PHE A 260 22.57 -4.96 -12.66
N GLU A 261 22.58 -3.63 -12.53
CA GLU A 261 23.50 -2.77 -13.26
C GLU A 261 24.94 -2.92 -12.76
N THR A 262 25.15 -3.42 -11.54
CA THR A 262 26.49 -3.63 -10.97
C THR A 262 27.06 -5.00 -11.35
N PHE A 263 26.25 -6.07 -11.27
CA PHE A 263 26.76 -7.44 -11.34
C PHE A 263 26.14 -8.31 -12.44
N ALA A 264 24.95 -7.97 -12.93
CA ALA A 264 24.14 -8.91 -13.73
C ALA A 264 23.36 -8.21 -14.87
N LYS A 265 24.00 -7.30 -15.61
CA LYS A 265 23.38 -6.52 -16.71
C LYS A 265 22.77 -7.40 -17.80
N ASP A 266 23.35 -8.55 -18.08
CA ASP A 266 22.89 -9.53 -19.06
C ASP A 266 21.65 -10.31 -18.64
N LYS A 267 21.28 -10.23 -17.35
CA LYS A 267 20.11 -10.90 -16.76
C LYS A 267 18.85 -10.06 -16.79
N VAL A 268 18.92 -8.85 -17.30
CA VAL A 268 17.80 -7.90 -17.31
C VAL A 268 17.03 -7.97 -18.64
N ARG A 269 15.72 -8.21 -18.55
CA ARG A 269 14.79 -8.14 -19.69
C ARG A 269 14.37 -6.71 -19.95
N TYR A 270 13.91 -6.00 -18.93
CA TYR A 270 13.57 -4.58 -18.99
C TYR A 270 14.21 -3.83 -17.82
N PRO A 271 15.01 -2.79 -18.10
CA PRO A 271 15.72 -2.07 -17.05
C PRO A 271 14.80 -1.12 -16.29
N PHE A 272 15.22 -0.74 -15.10
CA PHE A 272 14.59 0.31 -14.31
C PHE A 272 14.46 1.62 -15.12
N GLY A 273 13.31 2.29 -14.97
CA GLY A 273 13.00 3.53 -15.68
C GLY A 273 12.54 3.34 -17.13
N TYR A 274 12.47 2.10 -17.65
CA TYR A 274 12.07 1.83 -19.02
C TYR A 274 10.57 1.97 -19.23
N GLY A 275 10.19 2.49 -20.39
CA GLY A 275 8.81 2.56 -20.87
C GLY A 275 8.77 3.31 -22.20
N LEU A 276 8.03 2.75 -23.17
CA LEU A 276 7.86 3.30 -24.51
C LEU A 276 6.73 4.34 -24.55
N SER A 277 6.76 5.17 -25.57
CA SER A 277 5.73 6.15 -25.91
C SER A 277 5.29 5.95 -27.37
N TYR A 278 4.21 6.61 -27.79
CA TYR A 278 3.81 6.66 -29.22
C TYR A 278 4.54 7.78 -29.98
N THR A 279 5.34 8.57 -29.28
CA THR A 279 6.17 9.64 -29.84
C THR A 279 7.59 9.50 -29.31
N ASP A 280 8.54 10.15 -29.98
CA ASP A 280 9.96 10.12 -29.62
C ASP A 280 10.39 11.43 -28.98
N PHE A 281 11.34 11.34 -28.04
CA PHE A 281 11.89 12.49 -27.36
C PHE A 281 13.40 12.55 -27.46
N GLU A 282 13.95 13.74 -27.57
CA GLU A 282 15.37 14.02 -27.46
C GLU A 282 15.63 14.77 -26.16
N ILE A 283 16.48 14.21 -25.30
CA ILE A 283 16.93 14.85 -24.06
C ILE A 283 18.34 15.39 -24.32
N SER A 284 18.53 16.69 -24.15
CA SER A 284 19.81 17.36 -24.28
C SER A 284 20.14 18.17 -23.04
N ILE A 285 21.43 18.18 -22.67
CA ILE A 285 21.88 18.92 -21.49
C ILE A 285 22.19 20.38 -21.91
N LYS A 286 21.49 21.32 -21.30
CA LYS A 286 21.69 22.74 -21.45
C LYS A 286 22.78 23.26 -20.53
N GLU A 287 22.78 22.77 -19.28
CA GLU A 287 23.74 23.11 -18.25
C GLU A 287 23.90 21.95 -17.27
N ALA A 288 25.14 21.70 -16.84
CA ALA A 288 25.43 20.77 -15.75
C ALA A 288 26.65 21.25 -14.97
N ALA A 289 26.53 21.45 -13.68
CA ALA A 289 27.59 21.93 -12.82
C ALA A 289 27.58 21.27 -11.45
N ALA A 290 28.77 21.05 -10.87
CA ALA A 290 28.95 20.64 -9.50
C ALA A 290 29.49 21.82 -8.69
N ASP A 291 28.70 22.34 -7.78
CA ASP A 291 29.13 23.33 -6.79
C ASP A 291 29.72 22.61 -5.57
N ILE A 292 31.02 22.34 -5.63
CA ILE A 292 31.75 21.63 -4.56
C ILE A 292 31.70 22.42 -3.25
N LYS A 293 31.64 23.76 -3.32
CA LYS A 293 31.65 24.60 -2.12
C LYS A 293 30.34 24.49 -1.33
N ASN A 294 29.23 24.40 -2.03
CA ASN A 294 27.90 24.33 -1.45
C ASN A 294 27.32 22.89 -1.44
N ASN A 295 28.09 21.90 -1.91
CA ASN A 295 27.69 20.50 -2.00
C ASN A 295 26.40 20.31 -2.81
N GLN A 296 26.32 20.92 -3.99
CA GLN A 296 25.13 20.90 -4.86
C GLN A 296 25.49 20.52 -6.30
N LEU A 297 24.57 19.76 -6.95
CA LEU A 297 24.54 19.60 -8.40
C LEU A 297 23.45 20.49 -8.97
N HIS A 298 23.75 21.21 -10.04
CA HIS A 298 22.80 21.98 -10.81
C HIS A 298 22.75 21.43 -12.23
N ILE A 299 21.57 20.97 -12.66
CA ILE A 299 21.38 20.36 -13.98
C ILE A 299 20.15 20.99 -14.62
N CYS A 300 20.29 21.47 -15.85
CA CYS A 300 19.19 21.87 -16.71
C CYS A 300 19.21 21.01 -17.97
N ALA A 301 18.12 20.29 -18.21
CA ALA A 301 17.94 19.49 -19.41
C ALA A 301 16.78 20.03 -20.25
N THR A 302 16.95 20.05 -21.57
CA THR A 302 15.88 20.36 -22.53
C THR A 302 15.35 19.06 -23.10
N VAL A 303 14.05 18.87 -23.05
CA VAL A 303 13.34 17.74 -23.66
C VAL A 303 12.57 18.24 -24.88
N LYS A 304 12.82 17.65 -26.04
CA LYS A 304 12.12 17.97 -27.29
C LYS A 304 11.33 16.76 -27.75
N ASN A 305 10.05 16.95 -28.05
CA ASN A 305 9.25 15.95 -28.75
C ASN A 305 9.66 15.95 -30.25
N THR A 306 10.35 14.90 -30.67
CA THR A 306 10.82 14.72 -32.06
C THR A 306 9.92 13.84 -32.90
N GLY A 307 8.89 13.25 -32.29
CA GLY A 307 7.92 12.39 -32.97
C GLY A 307 6.71 13.17 -33.50
N SER A 308 5.58 12.49 -33.67
CA SER A 308 4.42 13.00 -34.42
C SER A 308 3.15 13.24 -33.60
N CYS A 309 3.09 12.82 -32.34
CA CYS A 309 1.93 13.03 -31.48
C CYS A 309 2.31 13.66 -30.14
N VAL A 310 1.30 14.14 -29.43
CA VAL A 310 1.47 14.71 -28.09
C VAL A 310 1.92 13.63 -27.11
N GLY A 311 2.89 13.93 -26.27
CA GLY A 311 3.35 12.99 -25.23
C GLY A 311 4.06 13.70 -24.08
N LYS A 312 4.35 12.95 -23.02
CA LYS A 312 5.14 13.36 -21.86
C LYS A 312 6.36 12.45 -21.74
N GLU A 313 7.47 12.96 -21.25
CA GLU A 313 8.68 12.18 -20.98
C GLU A 313 9.14 12.36 -19.53
N VAL A 314 9.85 11.38 -19.00
CA VAL A 314 10.47 11.43 -17.67
C VAL A 314 11.97 11.57 -17.81
N VAL A 315 12.53 12.66 -17.32
CA VAL A 315 13.97 12.86 -17.20
C VAL A 315 14.44 12.31 -15.86
N GLN A 316 15.42 11.43 -15.89
CA GLN A 316 15.98 10.74 -14.72
C GLN A 316 17.46 11.08 -14.59
N VAL A 317 17.89 11.43 -13.38
CA VAL A 317 19.27 11.78 -13.04
C VAL A 317 19.88 10.67 -12.19
N TYR A 318 21.02 10.15 -12.61
CA TYR A 318 21.74 9.09 -11.90
C TYR A 318 23.17 9.53 -11.56
N ALA A 319 23.73 8.95 -10.50
CA ALA A 319 25.16 9.11 -10.20
C ALA A 319 25.85 7.76 -10.05
N LYS A 320 27.14 7.77 -10.46
CA LYS A 320 28.13 6.75 -10.13
C LYS A 320 29.14 7.37 -9.17
N ALA A 321 29.26 6.82 -7.98
CA ALA A 321 30.29 7.18 -7.00
C ALA A 321 31.53 6.28 -7.17
N PRO A 322 32.72 6.70 -6.67
CA PRO A 322 33.88 5.83 -6.61
C PRO A 322 33.58 4.62 -5.72
N GLN A 323 34.11 3.44 -6.06
CA GLN A 323 33.92 2.24 -5.24
C GLN A 323 34.47 2.43 -3.82
N GLY A 324 35.60 3.07 -3.67
CA GLY A 324 36.19 3.39 -2.37
C GLY A 324 36.37 2.15 -1.50
N LYS A 325 36.26 2.33 -0.18
CA LYS A 325 36.33 1.26 0.81
C LYS A 325 34.98 0.60 1.08
N LEU A 326 33.88 1.35 0.84
CA LEU A 326 32.53 0.90 1.15
C LEU A 326 31.92 0.02 0.04
N GLY A 327 32.41 0.12 -1.19
CA GLY A 327 31.76 -0.47 -2.35
C GLY A 327 30.43 0.22 -2.67
N LYS A 328 30.14 0.43 -3.94
CA LYS A 328 28.96 1.19 -4.40
C LYS A 328 28.25 0.48 -5.54
N PRO A 329 26.94 0.68 -5.69
CA PRO A 329 26.24 0.33 -6.92
C PRO A 329 26.83 1.09 -8.11
N GLU A 330 26.73 0.50 -9.30
CA GLU A 330 27.19 1.14 -10.54
C GLU A 330 26.50 2.49 -10.78
N ARG A 331 25.21 2.58 -10.46
CA ARG A 331 24.40 3.81 -10.54
C ARG A 331 23.34 3.84 -9.45
N VAL A 332 23.02 5.03 -8.96
CA VAL A 332 21.89 5.31 -8.08
C VAL A 332 21.07 6.46 -8.64
N LEU A 333 19.75 6.36 -8.56
CA LEU A 333 18.83 7.44 -8.93
C LEU A 333 18.95 8.59 -7.91
N LEU A 334 19.17 9.80 -8.40
CA LEU A 334 19.26 11.00 -7.57
C LEU A 334 17.98 11.84 -7.60
N ASP A 335 17.39 12.01 -8.79
CA ASP A 335 16.16 12.76 -8.96
C ASP A 335 15.50 12.41 -10.31
N TYR A 336 14.24 12.82 -10.47
CA TYR A 336 13.47 12.68 -11.69
C TYR A 336 12.46 13.81 -11.83
N GLU A 337 12.10 14.14 -13.07
CA GLU A 337 11.03 15.09 -13.35
C GLU A 337 10.29 14.68 -14.62
N LYS A 338 8.97 14.87 -14.64
CA LYS A 338 8.13 14.57 -15.80
C LYS A 338 7.74 15.87 -16.50
N THR A 339 7.90 15.92 -17.81
CA THR A 339 7.56 17.10 -18.61
C THR A 339 6.08 17.39 -18.61
N ALA A 340 5.69 18.59 -18.94
CA ALA A 340 4.35 18.89 -19.46
C ALA A 340 4.07 18.06 -20.74
N ALA A 341 2.80 18.04 -21.18
CA ALA A 341 2.44 17.43 -22.45
C ALA A 341 3.00 18.28 -23.61
N LEU A 342 3.87 17.68 -24.42
CA LEU A 342 4.57 18.34 -25.53
C LEU A 342 3.95 17.91 -26.87
N ALA A 343 3.53 18.88 -27.68
CA ALA A 343 3.15 18.62 -29.05
C ALA A 343 4.39 18.32 -29.92
N ALA A 344 4.20 17.79 -31.12
CA ALA A 344 5.27 17.51 -32.07
C ALA A 344 6.11 18.77 -32.35
N GLY A 345 7.41 18.70 -32.03
CA GLY A 345 8.35 19.79 -32.18
C GLY A 345 8.51 20.72 -30.98
N ASP A 346 7.59 20.64 -29.98
CA ASP A 346 7.67 21.45 -28.76
C ASP A 346 8.82 21.00 -27.85
N THR A 347 9.21 21.90 -26.96
CA THR A 347 10.28 21.68 -25.97
C THR A 347 9.84 22.09 -24.58
N ASP A 348 10.41 21.43 -23.57
CA ASP A 348 10.30 21.78 -22.15
C ASP A 348 11.68 21.81 -21.50
N GLU A 349 11.88 22.57 -20.44
CA GLU A 349 13.11 22.62 -19.68
C GLU A 349 12.87 22.11 -18.26
N VAL A 350 13.62 21.08 -17.86
CA VAL A 350 13.56 20.52 -16.51
C VAL A 350 14.84 20.88 -15.75
N HIS A 351 14.68 21.22 -14.47
CA HIS A 351 15.74 21.69 -13.60
C HIS A 351 15.90 20.80 -12.39
N PHE A 352 17.13 20.50 -12.03
CA PHE A 352 17.46 19.71 -10.85
C PHE A 352 18.49 20.45 -10.01
N ASP A 353 18.17 20.62 -8.73
CA ASP A 353 19.07 21.08 -7.68
C ASP A 353 19.25 19.96 -6.65
N ILE A 354 20.35 19.20 -6.76
CA ILE A 354 20.54 17.95 -6.04
C ILE A 354 21.67 18.11 -5.03
N PRO A 355 21.40 17.97 -3.73
CA PRO A 355 22.46 18.00 -2.73
C PRO A 355 23.32 16.73 -2.79
N PHE A 356 24.61 16.86 -2.47
CA PHE A 356 25.57 15.77 -2.54
C PHE A 356 25.29 14.63 -1.54
N ASP A 357 24.55 14.89 -0.47
CA ASP A 357 24.14 13.88 0.49
C ASP A 357 23.35 12.73 -0.15
N ARG A 358 22.63 12.98 -1.27
CA ARG A 358 21.95 11.92 -2.03
C ARG A 358 22.89 10.91 -2.67
N ILE A 359 24.18 11.23 -2.79
CA ILE A 359 25.20 10.33 -3.35
C ILE A 359 26.03 9.66 -2.25
N ALA A 360 25.89 10.14 -1.01
CA ALA A 360 26.63 9.62 0.14
C ALA A 360 26.24 8.17 0.47
N SER A 361 27.18 7.42 1.02
CA SER A 361 26.97 6.06 1.50
C SER A 361 27.22 5.96 2.99
N TYR A 362 26.46 5.09 3.65
CA TYR A 362 26.55 4.92 5.10
C TYR A 362 27.67 3.95 5.49
N ASP A 363 28.56 4.39 6.36
CA ASP A 363 29.65 3.57 6.93
C ASP A 363 29.22 2.97 8.28
N ASP A 364 28.70 1.77 8.26
CA ASP A 364 28.34 1.01 9.48
C ASP A 364 29.53 0.28 10.11
N SER A 365 30.67 0.23 9.41
CA SER A 365 31.86 -0.53 9.80
C SER A 365 33.00 0.35 10.37
N GLY A 366 32.98 1.63 10.06
CA GLY A 366 34.07 2.56 10.36
C GLY A 366 35.27 2.41 9.43
N VAL A 367 35.16 1.69 8.31
CA VAL A 367 36.26 1.43 7.37
C VAL A 367 36.79 2.70 6.71
N THR A 368 35.95 3.72 6.58
CA THR A 368 36.36 5.04 6.07
C THR A 368 37.08 5.89 7.14
N GLY A 369 36.99 5.52 8.41
CA GLY A 369 37.39 6.30 9.56
C GLY A 369 36.24 7.11 10.21
N HIS A 370 35.02 7.00 9.66
CA HIS A 370 33.82 7.75 10.08
C HIS A 370 32.67 6.77 10.33
N ALA A 371 32.75 5.98 11.40
CA ALA A 371 31.68 5.05 11.77
C ALA A 371 30.35 5.77 12.02
N ASN A 372 29.26 5.15 11.57
CA ASN A 372 27.88 5.65 11.69
C ASN A 372 27.64 7.00 10.99
N CYS A 373 28.34 7.27 9.90
CA CYS A 373 28.19 8.49 9.12
C CYS A 373 27.78 8.18 7.68
N PHE A 374 27.02 9.08 7.06
CA PHE A 374 26.96 9.15 5.60
C PHE A 374 28.20 9.87 5.07
N VAL A 375 28.94 9.22 4.19
CA VAL A 375 30.24 9.67 3.69
C VAL A 375 30.25 9.70 2.17
N LEU A 376 30.79 10.79 1.63
CA LEU A 376 31.27 10.88 0.25
C LEU A 376 32.75 10.56 0.27
N GLU A 377 33.18 9.43 -0.28
CA GLU A 377 34.59 9.04 -0.33
C GLU A 377 35.36 9.87 -1.38
N GLU A 378 36.67 9.97 -1.24
CA GLU A 378 37.54 10.63 -2.24
C GLU A 378 37.47 9.89 -3.59
N GLY A 379 37.56 10.63 -4.69
CA GLY A 379 37.58 10.05 -6.03
C GLY A 379 36.65 10.75 -7.03
N LYS A 380 36.51 10.12 -8.20
CA LYS A 380 35.70 10.64 -9.30
C LYS A 380 34.25 10.23 -9.17
N TYR A 381 33.35 11.18 -9.25
CA TYR A 381 31.90 11.04 -9.36
C TYR A 381 31.46 11.37 -10.78
N THR A 382 30.49 10.61 -11.29
CA THR A 382 29.96 10.84 -12.65
C THR A 382 28.46 10.89 -12.60
N VAL A 383 27.86 11.88 -13.25
CA VAL A 383 26.41 12.12 -13.29
C VAL A 383 25.89 11.81 -14.69
N TYR A 384 24.74 11.16 -14.75
CA TYR A 384 24.11 10.72 -15.99
C TYR A 384 22.67 11.23 -16.03
N VAL A 385 22.20 11.59 -17.23
CA VAL A 385 20.82 12.03 -17.49
C VAL A 385 20.25 11.29 -18.69
N GLY A 386 19.01 10.82 -18.57
CA GLY A 386 18.29 10.13 -19.64
C GLY A 386 16.87 9.79 -19.23
N ASN A 387 16.19 8.94 -20.01
CA ASN A 387 14.80 8.53 -19.70
C ASN A 387 14.70 7.13 -19.07
N SER A 388 15.84 6.48 -18.85
CA SER A 388 15.96 5.21 -18.11
C SER A 388 17.41 5.03 -17.65
N ILE A 389 17.65 4.08 -16.74
CA ILE A 389 19.01 3.85 -16.24
C ILE A 389 20.02 3.48 -17.35
N ARG A 390 19.55 2.82 -18.41
CA ARG A 390 20.43 2.40 -19.53
C ARG A 390 20.54 3.44 -20.65
N ASP A 391 19.52 4.28 -20.84
CA ASP A 391 19.57 5.38 -21.81
C ASP A 391 20.37 6.58 -21.27
N ALA A 392 20.47 6.72 -19.95
CA ALA A 392 21.15 7.84 -19.30
C ALA A 392 22.62 7.94 -19.71
N LYS A 393 23.00 9.14 -20.22
CA LYS A 393 24.33 9.48 -20.73
C LYS A 393 25.05 10.38 -19.75
N GLU A 394 26.40 10.24 -19.70
CA GLU A 394 27.24 11.11 -18.88
C GLU A 394 27.03 12.59 -19.28
N CYS A 395 26.73 13.41 -18.29
CA CYS A 395 26.56 14.86 -18.49
C CYS A 395 27.56 15.68 -17.67
N LEU A 396 28.10 15.12 -16.60
CA LEU A 396 29.02 15.81 -15.70
C LEU A 396 29.91 14.81 -14.98
N ALA A 397 31.17 15.17 -14.74
CA ALA A 397 32.05 14.52 -13.81
C ALA A 397 32.75 15.53 -12.90
N PHE A 398 32.92 15.17 -11.63
CA PHE A 398 33.66 15.96 -10.65
C PHE A 398 34.46 15.04 -9.73
N SER A 399 35.38 15.59 -8.96
CA SER A 399 36.19 14.82 -8.01
C SER A 399 36.22 15.47 -6.65
N LEU A 400 36.27 14.65 -5.62
CA LEU A 400 36.56 15.06 -4.24
C LEU A 400 37.97 14.59 -3.89
N ASP A 401 38.81 15.53 -3.40
CA ASP A 401 40.21 15.26 -3.05
C ASP A 401 40.37 14.61 -1.67
N GLN A 402 39.30 14.60 -0.88
CA GLN A 402 39.25 14.00 0.46
C GLN A 402 37.81 13.56 0.78
N PRO A 403 37.62 12.63 1.70
CA PRO A 403 36.28 12.25 2.16
C PRO A 403 35.53 13.42 2.77
N VAL A 404 34.22 13.48 2.54
CA VAL A 404 33.31 14.46 3.16
C VAL A 404 32.26 13.74 3.98
N VAL A 405 32.15 14.05 5.27
CA VAL A 405 31.05 13.58 6.11
C VAL A 405 29.82 14.44 5.79
N ALA A 406 28.81 13.80 5.21
CA ALA A 406 27.56 14.47 4.88
C ALA A 406 26.60 14.54 6.09
N GLU A 407 26.55 13.47 6.88
CA GLU A 407 25.72 13.41 8.07
C GLU A 407 26.36 12.45 9.08
N GLU A 408 26.44 12.86 10.36
CA GLU A 408 26.89 12.04 11.49
C GLU A 408 25.67 11.58 12.27
N LEU A 409 25.53 10.26 12.46
CA LEU A 409 24.40 9.62 13.09
C LEU A 409 24.85 8.76 14.28
N ARG A 410 23.87 8.12 14.94
CA ARG A 410 24.12 7.17 16.01
C ARG A 410 24.07 5.75 15.49
N GLU A 411 24.85 4.82 16.06
CA GLU A 411 24.60 3.40 15.88
C GLU A 411 23.19 3.05 16.35
N ALA A 412 22.37 2.47 15.47
CA ALA A 412 21.02 2.05 15.80
C ALA A 412 20.60 0.89 14.88
N LEU A 413 19.91 -0.11 15.44
CA LEU A 413 19.42 -1.29 14.72
C LEU A 413 20.51 -2.15 14.04
N ALA A 414 21.75 -2.14 14.51
CA ALA A 414 22.73 -3.09 14.02
C ALA A 414 22.34 -4.53 14.38
N PRO A 415 22.63 -5.54 13.52
CA PRO A 415 22.28 -6.93 13.77
C PRO A 415 23.06 -7.53 14.96
N TYR A 416 22.48 -8.54 15.62
CA TYR A 416 23.10 -9.29 16.72
C TYR A 416 23.89 -10.51 16.26
N GLU A 417 23.67 -10.92 15.04
CA GLU A 417 24.32 -12.07 14.42
C GLU A 417 24.92 -11.63 13.10
N ALA A 418 26.21 -11.90 12.94
CA ALA A 418 26.92 -11.58 11.72
C ALA A 418 26.57 -12.55 10.61
N TYR A 419 26.24 -12.02 9.45
CA TYR A 419 26.05 -12.79 8.22
C TYR A 419 26.89 -12.21 7.08
N ASP A 420 27.01 -12.97 6.01
CA ASP A 420 27.72 -12.53 4.81
C ASP A 420 26.79 -11.67 3.95
N ARG A 421 27.17 -10.40 3.73
CA ARG A 421 26.50 -9.47 2.81
C ARG A 421 27.33 -9.26 1.55
N ILE A 422 26.67 -8.93 0.44
CA ILE A 422 27.34 -8.62 -0.82
C ILE A 422 28.26 -7.39 -0.64
N HIS A 423 29.49 -7.55 -1.13
CA HIS A 423 30.46 -6.47 -1.28
C HIS A 423 31.11 -6.59 -2.67
N PRO A 424 31.26 -5.51 -3.46
CA PRO A 424 31.87 -5.58 -4.77
C PRO A 424 33.37 -5.73 -4.65
N GLN A 425 33.94 -6.60 -5.50
CA GLN A 425 35.38 -6.72 -5.69
C GLN A 425 35.71 -6.33 -7.11
N GLU A 426 36.60 -5.36 -7.28
CA GLU A 426 37.06 -4.91 -8.59
C GLU A 426 38.10 -5.88 -9.16
N ASN A 427 37.89 -6.32 -10.38
CA ASN A 427 38.83 -7.15 -11.16
C ASN A 427 39.89 -6.27 -11.82
N ALA A 428 40.95 -6.89 -12.33
CA ALA A 428 42.06 -6.18 -13.00
C ALA A 428 41.64 -5.41 -14.28
N ASP A 429 40.53 -5.77 -14.88
CA ASP A 429 39.92 -5.09 -16.05
C ASP A 429 38.91 -3.99 -15.69
N GLY A 430 38.74 -3.72 -14.39
CA GLY A 430 37.76 -2.72 -13.89
C GLY A 430 36.33 -3.22 -13.79
N SER A 431 36.04 -4.48 -14.13
CA SER A 431 34.73 -5.09 -13.89
C SER A 431 34.51 -5.43 -12.42
N LEU A 432 33.26 -5.42 -11.95
CA LEU A 432 32.93 -5.77 -10.58
C LEU A 432 32.40 -7.21 -10.51
N GLN A 433 32.86 -7.94 -9.52
CA GLN A 433 32.34 -9.27 -9.18
C GLN A 433 31.79 -9.28 -7.74
N ILE A 434 30.89 -10.22 -7.46
CA ILE A 434 30.35 -10.41 -6.13
C ILE A 434 31.42 -11.02 -5.23
N ALA A 435 31.73 -10.32 -4.14
CA ALA A 435 32.41 -10.85 -2.97
C ALA A 435 31.48 -10.71 -1.76
N TYR A 436 31.95 -11.12 -0.59
CA TYR A 436 31.16 -11.06 0.63
C TYR A 436 32.01 -10.52 1.77
N GLU A 437 31.36 -9.77 2.67
CA GLU A 437 31.93 -9.33 3.92
C GLU A 437 30.99 -9.62 5.08
N LYS A 438 31.49 -9.68 6.31
CA LYS A 438 30.65 -9.84 7.50
C LYS A 438 30.02 -8.52 7.89
N THR A 439 28.72 -8.57 8.21
CA THR A 439 28.01 -7.39 8.75
C THR A 439 28.58 -7.03 10.13
N PRO A 440 28.76 -5.72 10.43
CA PRO A 440 29.04 -5.24 11.77
C PRO A 440 27.93 -5.61 12.75
N LEU A 441 28.30 -5.86 13.99
CA LEU A 441 27.37 -6.21 15.06
C LEU A 441 27.07 -5.00 15.95
N VAL A 442 25.94 -5.06 16.65
CA VAL A 442 25.54 -4.05 17.64
C VAL A 442 26.58 -3.94 18.74
N THR A 443 26.93 -2.70 19.11
CA THR A 443 27.85 -2.38 20.20
C THR A 443 27.20 -1.56 21.32
N VAL A 444 26.00 -0.99 21.08
CA VAL A 444 25.29 -0.09 21.99
C VAL A 444 24.07 -0.78 22.59
N ASP A 445 23.86 -0.60 23.89
CA ASP A 445 22.64 -1.01 24.58
C ASP A 445 21.57 0.09 24.52
N MET A 446 20.52 -0.13 23.73
CA MET A 446 19.42 0.81 23.60
C MET A 446 18.62 1.04 24.90
N TYR A 447 18.62 0.08 25.83
CA TYR A 447 17.91 0.23 27.11
C TYR A 447 18.67 1.18 28.04
N GLU A 448 20.01 1.18 28.00
CA GLU A 448 20.82 2.18 28.72
C GLU A 448 20.66 3.57 28.11
N ARG A 449 20.56 3.65 26.77
CA ARG A 449 20.25 4.91 26.07
C ARG A 449 18.90 5.48 26.52
N ARG A 450 17.83 4.65 26.57
CA ARG A 450 16.51 5.07 27.05
C ARG A 450 16.56 5.67 28.45
N LYS A 451 17.30 5.08 29.40
CA LYS A 451 17.39 5.58 30.77
C LYS A 451 17.91 7.00 30.87
N GLN A 452 18.72 7.43 29.91
CA GLN A 452 19.27 8.78 29.84
C GLN A 452 18.30 9.80 29.23
N GLU A 453 17.25 9.32 28.56
CA GLU A 453 16.28 10.12 27.78
C GLU A 453 14.85 10.08 28.37
N ILE A 454 14.68 9.62 29.61
CA ILE A 454 13.39 9.62 30.31
C ILE A 454 12.96 11.08 30.58
N PRO A 455 11.73 11.47 30.16
CA PRO A 455 11.26 12.85 30.37
C PRO A 455 11.06 13.19 31.85
N GLU A 456 11.09 14.48 32.18
CA GLU A 456 10.67 14.97 33.50
C GLU A 456 9.16 14.76 33.68
N GLU A 457 8.78 14.35 34.89
CA GLU A 457 7.38 14.15 35.23
C GLU A 457 6.67 15.48 35.48
N ILE A 458 5.49 15.65 34.88
CA ILE A 458 4.58 16.76 35.13
C ILE A 458 3.81 16.43 36.44
N PRO A 459 3.87 17.25 37.45
CA PRO A 459 3.17 17.01 38.73
C PRO A 459 1.65 16.94 38.55
N VAL A 460 1.01 15.94 39.17
CA VAL A 460 -0.45 15.77 39.15
C VAL A 460 -1.16 16.91 39.88
N THR A 461 -2.15 17.51 39.24
CA THR A 461 -2.96 18.59 39.83
C THR A 461 -4.37 18.18 40.21
N GLY A 462 -4.83 17.00 39.74
CA GLY A 462 -6.24 16.64 39.71
C GLY A 462 -7.03 17.44 38.67
N ASP A 463 -8.25 16.99 38.42
CA ASP A 463 -9.12 17.61 37.41
C ASP A 463 -9.43 19.07 37.74
N LYS A 464 -9.11 19.97 36.83
CA LYS A 464 -9.38 21.41 36.92
C LYS A 464 -10.35 21.89 35.84
N GLY A 465 -10.89 20.98 35.06
CA GLY A 465 -11.79 21.28 33.96
C GLY A 465 -11.14 21.98 32.76
N ILE A 466 -9.79 21.92 32.64
CA ILE A 466 -9.07 22.44 31.48
C ILE A 466 -9.39 21.51 30.30
N THR A 467 -9.74 22.09 29.16
CA THR A 467 -10.07 21.34 27.94
C THR A 467 -8.97 21.49 26.90
N LEU A 468 -8.94 20.59 25.92
CA LEU A 468 -8.03 20.68 24.79
C LEU A 468 -8.29 21.96 23.96
N LEU A 469 -9.51 22.48 23.98
CA LEU A 469 -9.83 23.77 23.38
C LEU A 469 -9.10 24.93 24.08
N ASP A 470 -8.99 24.90 25.44
CA ASP A 470 -8.26 25.92 26.16
C ASP A 470 -6.76 25.93 25.78
N VAL A 471 -6.19 24.76 25.52
CA VAL A 471 -4.83 24.64 24.99
C VAL A 471 -4.73 25.23 23.59
N LYS A 472 -5.66 24.89 22.70
CA LYS A 472 -5.72 25.40 21.31
C LYS A 472 -5.83 26.93 21.28
N GLU A 473 -6.61 27.50 22.17
CA GLU A 473 -6.81 28.94 22.32
C GLU A 473 -5.70 29.64 23.17
N LYS A 474 -4.70 28.87 23.62
CA LYS A 474 -3.58 29.38 24.48
C LYS A 474 -4.04 29.96 25.81
N LYS A 475 -5.15 29.49 26.35
CA LYS A 475 -5.64 29.83 27.69
C LYS A 475 -4.96 28.98 28.78
N ALA A 476 -4.50 27.78 28.40
CA ALA A 476 -3.72 26.88 29.22
C ALA A 476 -2.57 26.29 28.41
N SER A 477 -1.51 25.86 29.04
CA SER A 477 -0.44 25.09 28.43
C SER A 477 -0.83 23.62 28.30
N MET A 478 -0.15 22.89 27.41
CA MET A 478 -0.32 21.44 27.29
C MET A 478 0.07 20.72 28.59
N ASP A 479 1.04 21.23 29.35
CA ASP A 479 1.48 20.65 30.62
C ASP A 479 0.41 20.79 31.70
N GLU A 480 -0.24 21.96 31.80
CA GLU A 480 -1.35 22.17 32.73
C GLU A 480 -2.56 21.25 32.34
N PHE A 481 -2.78 21.06 31.07
CA PHE A 481 -3.83 20.17 30.56
C PHE A 481 -3.55 18.71 30.92
N ILE A 482 -2.33 18.21 30.68
CA ILE A 482 -1.96 16.82 30.97
C ILE A 482 -1.85 16.55 32.47
N ALA A 483 -1.44 17.55 33.28
CA ALA A 483 -1.30 17.44 34.72
C ALA A 483 -2.58 17.03 35.46
N GLN A 484 -3.76 17.21 34.84
CA GLN A 484 -5.05 16.92 35.49
C GLN A 484 -5.49 15.46 35.36
N PHE A 485 -4.88 14.68 34.46
CA PHE A 485 -5.22 13.26 34.24
C PHE A 485 -4.52 12.36 35.27
N ASP A 486 -5.24 11.33 35.71
CA ASP A 486 -4.66 10.25 36.53
C ASP A 486 -3.99 9.17 35.64
N ASP A 487 -3.46 8.12 36.25
CA ASP A 487 -2.72 7.08 35.54
C ASP A 487 -3.62 6.25 34.61
N GLU A 488 -4.87 5.99 35.02
CA GLU A 488 -5.85 5.26 34.21
C GLU A 488 -6.28 6.10 32.98
N ASP A 489 -6.46 7.40 33.15
CA ASP A 489 -6.74 8.32 32.05
C ASP A 489 -5.59 8.33 31.04
N LEU A 490 -4.34 8.43 31.54
CA LEU A 490 -3.14 8.41 30.70
C LEU A 490 -2.99 7.07 29.97
N ALA A 491 -3.37 5.94 30.61
CA ALA A 491 -3.37 4.62 29.98
C ALA A 491 -4.38 4.50 28.83
N CYS A 492 -5.46 5.29 28.83
CA CYS A 492 -6.39 5.31 27.69
C CYS A 492 -5.77 5.83 26.39
N PHE A 493 -4.76 6.72 26.46
CA PHE A 493 -4.10 7.26 25.28
C PHE A 493 -3.28 6.21 24.52
N VAL A 494 -2.84 5.14 25.18
CA VAL A 494 -2.05 4.08 24.55
C VAL A 494 -2.92 2.99 23.92
N ARG A 495 -4.25 3.08 24.04
CA ARG A 495 -5.22 2.08 23.57
C ARG A 495 -5.99 2.58 22.37
N GLY A 496 -5.67 2.09 21.18
CA GLY A 496 -6.52 2.31 20.00
C GLY A 496 -7.81 1.50 20.13
N GLU A 497 -8.96 2.15 19.82
CA GLU A 497 -10.28 1.51 19.85
C GLU A 497 -10.41 0.43 18.77
N GLY A 498 -11.23 -0.56 18.99
CA GLY A 498 -11.43 -1.68 18.08
C GLY A 498 -12.00 -1.30 16.70
N MET A 499 -11.96 -2.24 15.78
CA MET A 499 -12.52 -2.10 14.44
C MET A 499 -14.02 -1.82 14.50
N GLY A 500 -14.50 -0.96 13.59
CA GLY A 500 -15.91 -0.59 13.51
C GLY A 500 -16.42 0.16 14.73
N SER A 501 -15.59 0.86 15.48
CA SER A 501 -15.95 1.63 16.67
C SER A 501 -17.18 2.52 16.45
N SER A 502 -18.10 2.54 17.38
CA SER A 502 -19.29 3.42 17.34
C SER A 502 -18.97 4.89 17.65
N LEU A 503 -17.73 5.19 18.04
CA LEU A 503 -17.26 6.56 18.27
C LEU A 503 -16.95 7.34 16.98
N VAL A 504 -16.81 6.62 15.86
CA VAL A 504 -16.40 7.14 14.56
C VAL A 504 -17.28 6.57 13.45
N THR A 505 -16.95 6.85 12.20
CA THR A 505 -17.69 6.36 11.04
C THR A 505 -17.78 4.83 11.04
N ALA A 506 -19.01 4.32 10.85
CA ALA A 506 -19.29 2.89 10.86
C ALA A 506 -18.49 2.13 9.78
N GLY A 507 -17.89 1.00 10.18
CA GLY A 507 -17.15 0.12 9.30
C GLY A 507 -15.72 0.57 9.00
N THR A 508 -15.21 1.56 9.74
CA THR A 508 -13.81 2.00 9.65
C THR A 508 -12.89 1.13 10.51
N ALA A 509 -11.59 1.20 10.25
CA ALA A 509 -10.62 0.29 10.81
C ALA A 509 -10.36 0.48 12.31
N SER A 510 -10.46 1.70 12.85
CA SER A 510 -10.21 1.97 14.28
C SER A 510 -10.47 3.43 14.64
N ALA A 511 -10.38 3.72 15.95
CA ALA A 511 -10.34 5.08 16.50
C ALA A 511 -9.30 5.20 17.61
N PHE A 512 -8.80 6.40 17.85
CA PHE A 512 -7.88 6.67 18.95
C PHE A 512 -8.11 8.06 19.57
N ALA A 513 -7.34 8.43 20.58
CA ALA A 513 -7.39 9.67 21.35
C ALA A 513 -8.63 9.73 22.29
N GLY A 514 -9.74 10.24 21.87
CA GLY A 514 -10.98 10.32 22.68
C GLY A 514 -11.72 9.01 22.77
N VAL A 515 -11.13 8.00 23.40
CA VAL A 515 -11.72 6.64 23.52
C VAL A 515 -12.52 6.44 24.81
N SER A 516 -12.44 7.36 25.76
CA SER A 516 -13.19 7.30 27.00
C SER A 516 -14.12 8.51 27.20
N PRO A 517 -15.24 8.38 27.95
CA PRO A 517 -16.14 9.51 28.22
C PRO A 517 -15.42 10.70 28.88
N LYS A 518 -14.44 10.45 29.75
CA LYS A 518 -13.65 11.48 30.43
C LYS A 518 -12.77 12.26 29.44
N LEU A 519 -12.06 11.55 28.56
CA LEU A 519 -11.23 12.20 27.55
C LEU A 519 -12.07 13.05 26.59
N ILE A 520 -13.24 12.54 26.16
CA ILE A 520 -14.18 13.29 25.31
C ILE A 520 -14.72 14.55 26.02
N ALA A 521 -15.03 14.43 27.32
CA ALA A 521 -15.48 15.58 28.13
C ALA A 521 -14.43 16.71 28.17
N HIS A 522 -13.15 16.36 28.19
CA HIS A 522 -12.01 17.29 28.09
C HIS A 522 -11.73 17.76 26.65
N LYS A 523 -12.66 17.54 25.71
CA LYS A 523 -12.57 17.94 24.30
C LYS A 523 -11.45 17.27 23.52
N ILE A 524 -11.07 16.06 23.91
CA ILE A 524 -10.21 15.19 23.10
C ILE A 524 -11.13 14.43 22.13
N PRO A 525 -10.98 14.61 20.79
CA PRO A 525 -11.87 13.95 19.83
C PRO A 525 -11.51 12.47 19.65
N SER A 526 -12.49 11.65 19.30
CA SER A 526 -12.23 10.33 18.72
C SER A 526 -11.77 10.54 17.28
N VAL A 527 -10.54 10.14 17.00
CA VAL A 527 -9.91 10.29 15.68
C VAL A 527 -10.12 9.00 14.90
N CYS A 528 -10.81 9.10 13.76
CA CYS A 528 -11.14 7.98 12.90
C CYS A 528 -9.98 7.58 11.99
N CYS A 529 -9.64 6.27 12.00
CA CYS A 529 -8.69 5.68 11.05
C CYS A 529 -9.41 4.74 10.09
N ASP A 530 -9.00 4.74 8.82
CA ASP A 530 -9.52 3.80 7.84
C ASP A 530 -8.44 3.28 6.88
N ASP A 531 -8.57 2.03 6.47
CA ASP A 531 -7.81 1.45 5.37
C ASP A 531 -8.28 2.08 4.04
N GLY A 532 -7.50 2.23 3.02
CA GLY A 532 -6.13 1.80 2.79
C GLY A 532 -5.52 2.56 1.62
N PRO A 533 -4.35 2.13 1.15
CA PRO A 533 -3.62 2.79 0.05
C PRO A 533 -4.41 3.01 -1.25
N SER A 534 -5.34 2.13 -1.60
CA SER A 534 -6.19 2.28 -2.80
C SER A 534 -7.57 2.94 -2.55
N GLY A 535 -7.72 3.70 -1.47
CA GLY A 535 -8.95 4.39 -1.09
C GLY A 535 -9.59 3.84 0.19
N MET A 536 -10.64 4.51 0.70
CA MET A 536 -11.31 4.11 1.94
C MET A 536 -11.99 2.75 1.81
N ARG A 537 -11.76 1.88 2.80
CA ARG A 537 -12.40 0.58 2.91
C ARG A 537 -13.48 0.60 3.98
N LEU A 538 -14.68 0.97 3.60
CA LEU A 538 -15.82 1.08 4.52
C LEU A 538 -16.54 -0.27 4.63
N ASP A 539 -16.20 -1.05 5.66
CA ASP A 539 -16.70 -2.41 5.88
C ASP A 539 -18.21 -2.47 6.17
N SER A 540 -18.81 -1.34 6.52
CA SER A 540 -20.28 -1.17 6.58
C SER A 540 -20.96 -1.42 5.23
N GLY A 541 -20.25 -1.42 4.13
CA GLY A 541 -20.78 -1.54 2.77
C GLY A 541 -20.99 -0.21 2.06
N MET A 542 -20.72 0.91 2.73
CA MET A 542 -20.70 2.23 2.09
C MET A 542 -19.72 2.28 0.94
N LYS A 543 -20.07 3.04 -0.09
CA LYS A 543 -19.27 3.11 -1.32
C LYS A 543 -18.27 4.26 -1.24
N ALA A 544 -17.03 3.95 -1.66
CA ALA A 544 -15.94 4.91 -1.78
C ALA A 544 -15.26 4.79 -3.15
N PHE A 545 -14.41 5.74 -3.47
CA PHE A 545 -13.64 5.72 -4.70
C PHE A 545 -12.43 4.80 -4.57
N SER A 546 -12.30 3.79 -5.45
CA SER A 546 -11.10 2.96 -5.53
C SER A 546 -10.09 3.58 -6.49
N LEU A 547 -8.94 3.95 -5.95
CA LEU A 547 -7.82 4.54 -6.67
C LEU A 547 -6.99 3.48 -7.42
N PRO A 548 -6.19 3.90 -8.44
CA PRO A 548 -5.10 3.10 -8.96
C PRO A 548 -4.13 2.67 -7.85
N ASN A 549 -3.57 1.46 -7.98
CA ASN A 549 -2.67 0.90 -6.97
C ASN A 549 -1.32 1.64 -6.87
N GLY A 550 -0.57 1.36 -5.79
CA GLY A 550 0.71 2.03 -5.51
C GLY A 550 1.75 1.87 -6.60
N THR A 551 1.91 0.66 -7.15
CA THR A 551 2.86 0.39 -8.25
C THR A 551 2.54 1.25 -9.49
N LEU A 552 1.27 1.35 -9.88
CA LEU A 552 0.85 2.21 -10.99
C LEU A 552 1.15 3.68 -10.68
N CYS A 553 0.82 4.14 -9.46
CA CYS A 553 1.10 5.52 -9.03
C CYS A 553 2.61 5.82 -9.06
N GLY A 554 3.46 4.89 -8.64
CA GLY A 554 4.91 4.98 -8.76
C GLY A 554 5.39 5.08 -10.20
N CYS A 555 4.89 4.19 -11.07
CA CYS A 555 5.22 4.16 -12.52
C CYS A 555 4.83 5.45 -13.26
N SER A 556 3.98 6.29 -12.69
CA SER A 556 3.67 7.61 -13.27
C SER A 556 4.88 8.56 -13.24
N PHE A 557 5.80 8.41 -12.30
CA PHE A 557 6.90 9.36 -12.04
C PHE A 557 6.41 10.81 -11.95
N ASN A 558 5.19 11.01 -11.46
CA ASN A 558 4.52 12.32 -11.44
C ASN A 558 4.06 12.68 -10.03
N ARG A 559 4.88 13.45 -9.31
CA ARG A 559 4.60 13.91 -7.94
C ARG A 559 3.36 14.81 -7.87
N GLU A 560 3.21 15.72 -8.84
CA GLU A 560 2.07 16.64 -8.87
C GLU A 560 0.74 15.90 -9.04
N LEU A 561 0.68 14.94 -9.96
CA LEU A 561 -0.52 14.16 -10.21
C LEU A 561 -0.91 13.31 -8.99
N ASN A 562 0.07 12.72 -8.29
CA ASN A 562 -0.16 12.03 -7.01
C ASN A 562 -0.74 13.00 -5.97
N THR A 563 -0.20 14.21 -5.83
CA THR A 563 -0.72 15.23 -4.92
C THR A 563 -2.16 15.61 -5.27
N ARG A 564 -2.48 15.84 -6.55
CA ARG A 564 -3.85 16.18 -6.99
C ARG A 564 -4.85 15.06 -6.70
N LEU A 565 -4.48 13.82 -7.00
CA LEU A 565 -5.36 12.67 -6.80
C LEU A 565 -5.67 12.45 -5.32
N TYR A 566 -4.63 12.49 -4.47
CA TYR A 566 -4.81 12.29 -3.03
C TYR A 566 -5.42 13.52 -2.31
N ALA A 567 -5.41 14.69 -2.91
CA ALA A 567 -6.20 15.83 -2.43
C ALA A 567 -7.71 15.55 -2.54
N LEU A 568 -8.13 14.89 -3.62
CA LEU A 568 -9.53 14.48 -3.82
C LEU A 568 -9.93 13.36 -2.85
N LEU A 569 -9.04 12.39 -2.61
CA LEU A 569 -9.25 11.39 -1.56
C LEU A 569 -9.38 12.04 -0.18
N GLY A 570 -8.52 13.01 0.16
CA GLY A 570 -8.60 13.74 1.43
C GLY A 570 -9.93 14.50 1.61
N LEU A 571 -10.49 15.04 0.52
CA LEU A 571 -11.84 15.64 0.54
C LEU A 571 -12.93 14.57 0.75
N GLU A 572 -12.81 13.41 0.10
CA GLU A 572 -13.75 12.30 0.27
C GLU A 572 -13.70 11.76 1.71
N MET A 573 -12.51 11.59 2.29
CA MET A 573 -12.31 11.22 3.68
C MET A 573 -12.96 12.24 4.63
N THR A 574 -12.71 13.52 4.40
CA THR A 574 -13.31 14.60 5.22
C THR A 574 -14.85 14.57 5.16
N ALA A 575 -15.42 14.33 3.97
CA ALA A 575 -16.87 14.19 3.79
C ALA A 575 -17.43 12.98 4.57
N ASN A 576 -16.66 11.89 4.65
CA ASN A 576 -17.01 10.68 5.37
C ASN A 576 -16.58 10.69 6.85
N LYS A 577 -16.13 11.82 7.39
CA LYS A 577 -15.67 11.99 8.78
C LYS A 577 -14.52 11.02 9.16
N VAL A 578 -13.61 10.75 8.21
CA VAL A 578 -12.40 9.96 8.40
C VAL A 578 -11.21 10.89 8.45
N GLU A 579 -10.41 10.85 9.50
CA GLU A 579 -9.29 11.76 9.73
C GLU A 579 -7.96 11.20 9.22
N VAL A 580 -7.76 9.88 9.32
CA VAL A 580 -6.46 9.24 9.07
C VAL A 580 -6.64 8.10 8.08
N LEU A 581 -5.93 8.17 6.96
CA LEU A 581 -5.76 7.06 6.04
C LEU A 581 -4.62 6.17 6.54
N LEU A 582 -4.85 4.86 6.62
CA LEU A 582 -3.79 3.87 6.87
C LEU A 582 -3.04 3.60 5.55
N GLY A 583 -2.34 4.59 5.09
CA GLY A 583 -1.59 4.68 3.86
C GLY A 583 -0.87 6.03 3.74
N PRO A 584 0.15 6.13 2.86
CA PRO A 584 0.59 5.14 1.88
C PRO A 584 1.38 3.96 2.47
N GLY A 585 1.24 2.79 1.85
CA GLY A 585 2.19 1.70 2.01
C GLY A 585 3.47 2.03 1.22
N MET A 586 4.66 1.89 1.85
CA MET A 586 5.88 2.38 1.22
C MET A 586 7.13 1.53 1.50
N ASN A 587 6.95 0.23 1.72
CA ASN A 587 8.08 -0.68 1.79
C ASN A 587 8.70 -0.88 0.39
N ILE A 588 9.97 -1.25 0.37
CA ILE A 588 10.71 -1.45 -0.88
C ILE A 588 10.26 -2.75 -1.57
N HIS A 589 10.13 -2.74 -2.90
CA HIS A 589 9.98 -3.92 -3.73
C HIS A 589 11.30 -4.72 -3.72
N ARG A 590 11.55 -5.43 -2.63
CA ARG A 590 12.77 -6.23 -2.45
C ARG A 590 12.82 -7.42 -3.41
N HIS A 591 11.66 -8.03 -3.65
CA HIS A 591 11.50 -9.20 -4.51
C HIS A 591 10.13 -9.18 -5.18
N PRO A 592 10.00 -9.62 -6.46
CA PRO A 592 8.71 -9.64 -7.17
C PRO A 592 7.62 -10.47 -6.52
N LEU A 593 7.99 -11.48 -5.74
CA LEU A 593 7.04 -12.42 -5.12
C LEU A 593 6.35 -11.87 -3.86
N ASN A 594 6.73 -10.71 -3.32
CA ASN A 594 6.02 -10.13 -2.19
C ASN A 594 4.57 -9.79 -2.57
N GLY A 595 3.61 -10.36 -1.83
CA GLY A 595 2.18 -10.20 -2.11
C GLY A 595 1.67 -8.77 -2.05
N ARG A 596 2.29 -7.90 -1.24
CA ARG A 596 1.87 -6.49 -1.04
C ARG A 596 2.63 -5.48 -1.91
N ASN A 597 3.46 -5.90 -2.87
CA ASN A 597 4.10 -4.95 -3.78
C ASN A 597 3.08 -4.07 -4.52
N PHE A 598 1.86 -4.55 -4.77
CA PHE A 598 0.83 -3.78 -5.48
C PHE A 598 0.50 -2.43 -4.83
N GLU A 599 0.57 -2.34 -3.51
CA GLU A 599 0.28 -1.11 -2.75
C GLU A 599 1.52 -0.26 -2.45
N TYR A 600 2.71 -0.81 -2.68
CA TYR A 600 3.99 -0.11 -2.59
C TYR A 600 4.38 0.51 -3.94
N PHE A 601 5.52 1.19 -4.01
CA PHE A 601 5.82 2.02 -5.19
C PHE A 601 6.96 1.51 -6.05
N SER A 602 8.07 1.03 -5.46
CA SER A 602 9.32 0.83 -6.21
C SER A 602 10.36 -0.01 -5.46
N GLU A 603 11.31 -0.55 -6.21
CA GLU A 603 12.60 -1.06 -5.69
C GLU A 603 13.54 0.09 -5.26
N ASP A 604 13.24 1.34 -5.66
CA ASP A 604 14.05 2.52 -5.36
C ASP A 604 13.49 3.34 -4.20
N PRO A 605 14.28 3.63 -3.15
CA PRO A 605 13.82 4.39 -1.98
C PRO A 605 13.51 5.86 -2.27
N TYR A 606 14.14 6.47 -3.29
CA TYR A 606 13.88 7.88 -3.62
C TYR A 606 12.52 8.06 -4.28
N ILE A 607 12.17 7.20 -5.25
CA ILE A 607 10.81 7.18 -5.82
C ILE A 607 9.78 6.91 -4.71
N THR A 608 10.04 5.88 -3.90
CA THR A 608 9.15 5.49 -2.80
C THR A 608 8.88 6.68 -1.86
N GLY A 609 9.93 7.36 -1.40
CA GLY A 609 9.80 8.49 -0.47
C GLY A 609 9.14 9.71 -1.08
N THR A 610 9.45 10.05 -2.34
CA THR A 610 8.92 11.27 -2.99
C THR A 610 7.46 11.10 -3.43
N ILE A 611 7.06 9.93 -3.92
CA ILE A 611 5.65 9.63 -4.23
C ILE A 611 4.82 9.58 -2.94
N ALA A 612 5.31 8.91 -1.88
CA ALA A 612 4.63 8.94 -0.59
C ALA A 612 4.46 10.37 -0.05
N SER A 613 5.50 11.20 -0.13
CA SER A 613 5.43 12.62 0.28
C SER A 613 4.36 13.40 -0.50
N ALA A 614 4.26 13.17 -1.81
CA ALA A 614 3.27 13.79 -2.67
C ALA A 614 1.83 13.38 -2.29
N GLN A 615 1.61 12.09 -2.00
CA GLN A 615 0.31 11.59 -1.54
C GLN A 615 -0.07 12.16 -0.17
N LEU A 616 0.86 12.21 0.78
CA LEU A 616 0.65 12.82 2.10
C LEU A 616 0.30 14.31 2.01
N GLN A 617 1.01 15.05 1.14
CA GLN A 617 0.71 16.45 0.86
C GLN A 617 -0.72 16.62 0.32
N GLY A 618 -1.12 15.75 -0.60
CA GLY A 618 -2.47 15.72 -1.16
C GLY A 618 -3.52 15.49 -0.07
N LEU A 619 -3.41 14.43 0.73
CA LEU A 619 -4.30 14.13 1.83
C LEU A 619 -4.47 15.33 2.78
N LYS A 620 -3.34 15.92 3.19
CA LYS A 620 -3.34 17.08 4.09
C LYS A 620 -4.06 18.29 3.49
N SER A 621 -3.91 18.54 2.21
CA SER A 621 -4.62 19.62 1.50
C SER A 621 -6.14 19.37 1.44
N GLY A 622 -6.56 18.10 1.37
CA GLY A 622 -7.95 17.65 1.44
C GLY A 622 -8.53 17.63 2.85
N GLY A 623 -7.70 17.83 3.89
CA GLY A 623 -8.12 17.89 5.29
C GLY A 623 -8.03 16.58 6.05
N ALA A 624 -7.32 15.59 5.53
CA ALA A 624 -7.01 14.32 6.17
C ALA A 624 -5.51 14.15 6.39
N SER A 625 -5.12 13.19 7.19
CA SER A 625 -3.71 12.79 7.41
C SER A 625 -3.47 11.39 6.85
N GLY A 626 -2.22 11.10 6.44
CA GLY A 626 -1.81 9.77 6.05
C GLY A 626 -0.90 9.13 7.09
N THR A 627 -0.87 7.80 7.09
CA THR A 627 -0.01 6.96 7.94
C THR A 627 1.00 6.23 7.07
N ILE A 628 2.26 6.59 7.15
CA ILE A 628 3.31 5.85 6.43
C ILE A 628 3.52 4.48 7.07
N LYS A 629 3.44 3.42 6.24
CA LYS A 629 3.50 2.03 6.67
C LYS A 629 4.27 1.15 5.69
N HIS A 630 4.82 0.02 6.12
CA HIS A 630 4.93 -0.49 7.49
C HIS A 630 6.37 -0.27 7.97
N PHE A 631 6.56 0.47 9.02
CA PHE A 631 7.85 0.95 9.51
C PHE A 631 8.50 -0.08 10.45
N CYS A 632 9.51 -0.84 9.98
CA CYS A 632 10.07 -1.00 8.64
C CYS A 632 10.29 -2.50 8.33
N GLY A 633 10.72 -2.78 7.09
CA GLY A 633 11.19 -4.12 6.74
C GLY A 633 10.08 -5.13 6.38
N ASN A 634 8.84 -4.70 6.10
CA ASN A 634 7.76 -5.59 5.64
C ASN A 634 7.91 -5.88 4.13
N ASN A 635 8.87 -6.75 3.79
CA ASN A 635 9.21 -7.07 2.41
C ASN A 635 8.82 -8.49 2.00
N GLN A 636 8.05 -9.19 2.84
CA GLN A 636 7.37 -10.46 2.56
C GLN A 636 6.11 -10.59 3.40
N GLU A 637 5.14 -11.39 2.94
CA GLU A 637 3.89 -11.66 3.64
C GLU A 637 3.89 -13.02 4.36
N TYR A 638 4.61 -14.00 3.81
CA TYR A 638 4.71 -15.33 4.43
C TYR A 638 5.30 -15.25 5.82
N HIS A 639 4.53 -15.68 6.82
CA HIS A 639 4.87 -15.63 8.25
C HIS A 639 5.29 -14.24 8.75
N ARG A 640 4.76 -13.15 8.17
CA ARG A 640 5.13 -11.77 8.50
C ARG A 640 5.03 -11.42 9.99
N ARG A 641 4.14 -12.11 10.75
CA ARG A 641 3.97 -11.92 12.21
C ARG A 641 5.03 -12.63 13.04
N LYS A 642 5.84 -13.50 12.46
CA LYS A 642 6.81 -14.35 13.18
C LYS A 642 8.24 -14.20 12.66
N SER A 643 8.39 -13.83 11.40
CA SER A 643 9.70 -13.74 10.75
C SER A 643 10.51 -12.53 11.24
N ASP A 644 11.81 -12.74 11.37
CA ASP A 644 12.79 -11.71 11.68
C ASP A 644 13.54 -11.28 10.41
N SER A 645 13.44 -10.01 10.08
CA SER A 645 14.21 -9.38 9.01
C SER A 645 15.59 -9.00 9.54
N VAL A 646 16.62 -9.79 9.23
CA VAL A 646 18.00 -9.54 9.65
C VAL A 646 18.69 -8.67 8.60
N ILE A 647 18.86 -7.40 8.92
CA ILE A 647 19.27 -6.36 7.99
C ILE A 647 20.50 -5.61 8.56
N SER A 648 21.51 -5.36 7.72
CA SER A 648 22.64 -4.52 8.10
C SER A 648 22.20 -3.07 8.40
N GLN A 649 22.94 -2.37 9.24
CA GLN A 649 22.66 -0.96 9.52
C GLN A 649 22.78 -0.13 8.23
N ARG A 650 23.71 -0.48 7.33
CA ARG A 650 23.89 0.16 6.04
C ARG A 650 22.67 0.01 5.14
N ALA A 651 22.17 -1.22 4.95
CA ALA A 651 20.99 -1.47 4.12
C ALA A 651 19.73 -0.81 4.70
N LEU A 652 19.58 -0.80 6.04
CA LEU A 652 18.51 -0.05 6.69
C LEU A 652 18.57 1.43 6.31
N ARG A 653 19.74 2.08 6.46
CA ARG A 653 19.91 3.52 6.23
C ARG A 653 19.82 3.94 4.77
N GLU A 654 20.40 3.15 3.85
CA GLU A 654 20.44 3.51 2.43
C GLU A 654 19.19 3.07 1.65
N ILE A 655 18.48 2.01 2.08
CA ILE A 655 17.38 1.39 1.34
C ILE A 655 16.07 1.38 2.14
N TYR A 656 15.99 0.57 3.22
CA TYR A 656 14.70 0.22 3.84
C TYR A 656 14.09 1.31 4.72
N LEU A 657 14.88 2.24 5.19
CA LEU A 657 14.45 3.42 5.97
C LEU A 657 14.48 4.71 5.13
N LYS A 658 15.24 4.76 4.03
CA LYS A 658 15.46 6.01 3.28
C LYS A 658 14.16 6.61 2.72
N GLY A 659 13.23 5.78 2.22
CA GLY A 659 11.92 6.27 1.76
C GLY A 659 11.11 6.91 2.91
N PHE A 660 11.11 6.27 4.09
CA PHE A 660 10.45 6.80 5.28
C PHE A 660 11.09 8.10 5.76
N GLU A 661 12.42 8.20 5.75
CA GLU A 661 13.16 9.42 6.07
C GLU A 661 12.72 10.59 5.18
N ILE A 662 12.65 10.38 3.87
CA ILE A 662 12.20 11.38 2.89
C ILE A 662 10.77 11.82 3.22
N ALA A 663 9.87 10.87 3.49
CA ALA A 663 8.49 11.18 3.82
C ALA A 663 8.35 11.97 5.14
N VAL A 664 9.09 11.61 6.18
CA VAL A 664 9.10 12.34 7.45
C VAL A 664 9.69 13.75 7.28
N LYS A 665 10.84 13.86 6.62
CA LYS A 665 11.51 15.16 6.39
C LYS A 665 10.73 16.08 5.44
N SER A 666 9.75 15.57 4.68
CA SER A 666 8.82 16.38 3.88
C SER A 666 7.90 17.27 4.73
N GLY A 667 7.68 16.92 6.01
CA GLY A 667 6.77 17.62 6.92
C GLY A 667 5.28 17.32 6.70
N TYR A 668 4.95 16.32 5.90
CA TYR A 668 3.56 15.89 5.64
C TYR A 668 3.17 14.58 6.31
N ALA A 669 4.12 13.80 6.84
CA ALA A 669 3.86 12.57 7.58
C ALA A 669 3.43 12.89 9.02
N ASP A 670 2.15 12.75 9.33
CA ASP A 670 1.59 13.05 10.65
C ASP A 670 1.41 11.77 11.50
N ALA A 671 1.33 10.59 10.86
CA ALA A 671 1.23 9.30 11.52
C ALA A 671 2.21 8.27 10.90
N VAL A 672 2.68 7.34 11.74
CA VAL A 672 3.55 6.21 11.36
C VAL A 672 2.97 4.94 11.94
N MET A 673 2.94 3.85 11.15
CA MET A 673 2.57 2.52 11.63
C MET A 673 3.79 1.60 11.59
N THR A 674 4.13 0.99 12.74
CA THR A 674 5.17 -0.03 12.82
C THR A 674 4.69 -1.33 12.18
N THR A 675 5.62 -2.17 11.72
CA THR A 675 5.27 -3.43 11.03
C THR A 675 4.95 -4.55 12.01
N TYR A 676 4.30 -5.61 11.53
CA TYR A 676 4.08 -6.85 12.27
C TYR A 676 5.39 -7.58 12.65
N GLY A 677 6.35 -7.61 11.74
CA GLY A 677 7.57 -8.41 11.88
C GLY A 677 8.61 -7.81 12.82
N SER A 678 9.60 -8.62 13.16
CA SER A 678 10.78 -8.13 13.84
C SER A 678 11.88 -7.69 12.87
N VAL A 679 12.71 -6.78 13.35
CA VAL A 679 13.95 -6.36 12.69
C VAL A 679 15.08 -6.56 13.67
N ASN A 680 16.06 -7.39 13.27
CA ASN A 680 17.21 -7.72 14.09
C ASN A 680 16.83 -8.20 15.50
N GLY A 681 15.84 -9.10 15.58
CA GLY A 681 15.40 -9.77 16.81
C GLY A 681 14.46 -8.98 17.70
N LEU A 682 13.98 -7.82 17.26
CA LEU A 682 13.02 -6.99 17.99
C LEU A 682 11.80 -6.67 17.11
N PHE A 683 10.62 -6.96 17.62
CA PHE A 683 9.39 -6.46 17.01
C PHE A 683 9.40 -4.94 16.98
N THR A 684 9.08 -4.37 15.84
CA THR A 684 9.29 -2.93 15.58
C THR A 684 8.52 -2.03 16.54
N ALA A 685 7.36 -2.47 17.04
CA ALA A 685 6.61 -1.76 18.07
C ALA A 685 7.38 -1.58 19.38
N GLY A 686 8.28 -2.51 19.72
CA GLY A 686 9.12 -2.48 20.94
C GLY A 686 10.55 -1.95 20.71
N SER A 687 10.89 -1.47 19.53
CA SER A 687 12.25 -1.07 19.18
C SER A 687 12.51 0.41 19.48
N TYR A 688 13.24 0.69 20.60
CA TYR A 688 13.64 2.05 20.97
C TYR A 688 14.54 2.70 19.91
N ASP A 689 15.48 1.94 19.35
CA ASP A 689 16.38 2.45 18.31
C ASP A 689 15.61 2.89 17.04
N LEU A 690 14.59 2.13 16.64
CA LEU A 690 13.78 2.46 15.47
C LEU A 690 12.89 3.70 15.74
N ASN A 691 12.06 3.61 16.78
CA ASN A 691 10.99 4.58 17.01
C ASN A 691 11.49 5.86 17.71
N THR A 692 12.56 5.76 18.50
CA THR A 692 13.10 6.91 19.23
C THR A 692 14.39 7.41 18.60
N THR A 693 15.45 6.59 18.56
CA THR A 693 16.76 7.06 18.11
C THR A 693 16.68 7.55 16.65
N ILE A 694 16.15 6.76 15.76
CA ILE A 694 16.06 7.08 14.33
C ILE A 694 14.89 8.05 14.06
N LEU A 695 13.66 7.62 14.32
CA LEU A 695 12.48 8.36 13.90
C LEU A 695 12.36 9.73 14.58
N ARG A 696 12.45 9.77 15.92
CA ARG A 696 12.21 11.01 16.68
C ARG A 696 13.46 11.87 16.83
N ASN A 697 14.61 11.29 17.23
CA ASN A 697 15.79 12.07 17.53
C ASN A 697 16.57 12.48 16.27
N GLU A 698 16.79 11.56 15.32
CA GLU A 698 17.55 11.88 14.11
C GLU A 698 16.69 12.61 13.06
N TRP A 699 15.46 12.13 12.81
CA TRP A 699 14.60 12.74 11.80
C TRP A 699 13.69 13.85 12.31
N GLY A 700 13.63 14.05 13.64
CA GLY A 700 12.83 15.12 14.27
C GLY A 700 11.32 14.90 14.20
N TYR A 701 10.86 13.64 14.10
CA TYR A 701 9.44 13.31 14.00
C TYR A 701 8.66 13.64 15.27
N THR A 702 7.56 14.37 15.14
CA THR A 702 6.69 14.83 16.24
C THR A 702 5.27 14.32 16.17
N GLY A 703 4.91 13.56 15.15
CA GLY A 703 3.60 12.96 14.98
C GLY A 703 3.37 11.73 15.87
N VAL A 704 2.27 11.01 15.60
CA VAL A 704 1.90 9.80 16.35
C VAL A 704 2.49 8.55 15.69
N VAL A 705 2.83 7.57 16.54
CA VAL A 705 3.28 6.24 16.12
C VAL A 705 2.28 5.21 16.64
N MET A 706 1.74 4.37 15.76
CA MET A 706 0.82 3.29 16.10
C MET A 706 1.42 1.94 15.73
N THR A 707 0.98 0.87 16.37
CA THR A 707 1.28 -0.50 15.93
C THR A 707 0.47 -0.84 14.70
N ASP A 708 0.87 -1.87 13.97
CA ASP A 708 -0.05 -2.62 13.12
C ASP A 708 -1.08 -3.37 13.99
N TRP A 709 -2.17 -3.88 13.39
CA TRP A 709 -3.30 -4.48 14.11
C TRP A 709 -2.91 -5.78 14.80
N TRP A 710 -3.06 -5.84 16.14
CA TRP A 710 -2.66 -6.98 16.98
C TRP A 710 -1.19 -7.39 16.80
N ALA A 711 -0.30 -6.41 16.59
CA ALA A 711 1.12 -6.68 16.41
C ALA A 711 1.76 -7.23 17.70
N SER A 712 2.66 -8.18 17.53
CA SER A 712 3.48 -8.68 18.64
C SER A 712 4.51 -7.66 19.09
N ILE A 713 4.85 -7.71 20.37
CA ILE A 713 5.85 -6.87 21.03
C ILE A 713 6.77 -7.78 21.84
N ASN A 714 8.06 -7.49 21.87
CA ASN A 714 9.00 -8.16 22.76
C ASN A 714 10.10 -7.24 23.27
N ARG A 715 10.68 -7.62 24.37
CA ARG A 715 12.03 -7.18 24.76
C ARG A 715 13.05 -8.14 24.16
N ARG A 716 14.28 -7.67 23.97
CA ARG A 716 15.34 -8.51 23.44
C ARG A 716 15.51 -9.81 24.24
N GLY A 717 15.44 -10.94 23.56
CA GLY A 717 15.49 -12.27 24.15
C GLY A 717 14.24 -12.70 24.92
N GLY A 718 13.18 -11.87 24.91
CA GLY A 718 11.87 -12.19 25.45
C GLY A 718 10.96 -12.79 24.39
N GLU A 719 9.98 -13.59 24.83
CA GLU A 719 8.93 -14.13 23.96
C GLU A 719 8.02 -13.00 23.46
N PRO A 720 7.57 -13.05 22.22
CA PRO A 720 6.62 -12.09 21.67
C PRO A 720 5.24 -12.22 22.32
N CYS A 721 4.58 -11.09 22.61
CA CYS A 721 3.21 -11.07 23.09
C CYS A 721 2.50 -9.78 22.62
N GLU A 722 1.17 -9.78 22.67
CA GLU A 722 0.33 -8.67 22.20
C GLU A 722 -0.07 -7.70 23.32
N ASN A 723 0.32 -7.94 24.57
CA ASN A 723 -0.08 -7.17 25.74
C ASN A 723 1.07 -6.52 26.52
N ASP A 724 2.32 -6.58 26.02
CA ASP A 724 3.45 -5.89 26.62
C ASP A 724 3.52 -4.41 26.20
N PHE A 725 2.46 -3.65 26.53
CA PHE A 725 2.40 -2.23 26.22
C PHE A 725 3.51 -1.43 26.89
N ALA A 726 4.03 -1.92 28.03
CA ALA A 726 5.18 -1.28 28.69
C ALA A 726 6.40 -1.19 27.77
N THR A 727 6.73 -2.26 27.04
CA THR A 727 7.85 -2.22 26.08
C THR A 727 7.57 -1.31 24.89
N MET A 728 6.33 -1.25 24.41
CA MET A 728 5.89 -0.32 23.38
C MET A 728 6.03 1.15 23.84
N ILE A 729 5.57 1.47 25.05
CA ILE A 729 5.67 2.81 25.66
C ILE A 729 7.14 3.24 25.80
N GLN A 730 8.01 2.33 26.25
CA GLN A 730 9.45 2.56 26.35
C GLN A 730 10.06 2.95 25.00
N ALA A 731 9.62 2.30 23.92
CA ALA A 731 10.10 2.54 22.57
C ALA A 731 9.56 3.84 21.93
N GLN A 732 8.61 4.53 22.55
CA GLN A 732 7.87 5.67 22.01
C GLN A 732 7.00 5.33 20.78
N ASN A 733 6.49 4.09 20.70
CA ASN A 733 5.31 3.79 19.93
C ASN A 733 4.11 4.22 20.78
N ASP A 734 3.31 5.18 20.31
CA ASP A 734 2.35 5.89 21.16
C ASP A 734 1.11 5.07 21.48
N MET A 735 0.65 4.20 20.57
CA MET A 735 -0.59 3.45 20.76
C MET A 735 -0.58 2.06 20.15
N TYR A 736 -1.26 1.15 20.83
CA TYR A 736 -1.51 -0.23 20.37
C TYR A 736 -2.84 -0.30 19.59
N MET A 737 -2.82 -0.87 18.42
CA MET A 737 -3.99 -1.08 17.55
C MET A 737 -4.29 -2.59 17.42
N CYS A 738 -5.50 -3.06 17.55
CA CYS A 738 -6.65 -2.39 18.11
C CYS A 738 -7.09 -3.10 19.40
N CYS A 739 -7.39 -2.32 20.45
CA CYS A 739 -7.94 -2.87 21.69
C CYS A 739 -9.43 -3.17 21.51
N PRO A 740 -9.97 -4.22 22.18
CA PRO A 740 -11.39 -4.50 22.13
C PRO A 740 -12.27 -3.37 22.68
N ASP A 741 -11.76 -2.62 23.66
CA ASP A 741 -12.40 -1.45 24.28
C ASP A 741 -11.27 -0.54 24.83
N GLY A 742 -11.04 0.58 24.17
CA GLY A 742 -9.96 1.53 24.52
C GLY A 742 -10.20 2.31 25.82
N SER A 743 -11.46 2.35 26.30
CA SER A 743 -11.82 3.10 27.52
C SER A 743 -11.39 2.42 28.81
N ARG A 744 -10.94 1.17 28.75
CA ARG A 744 -10.52 0.33 29.89
C ARG A 744 -9.46 -0.68 29.44
N ASN A 745 -8.82 -1.36 30.41
CA ASN A 745 -7.88 -2.43 30.10
C ASN A 745 -8.60 -3.72 29.64
N ALA A 746 -9.11 -3.71 28.40
CA ALA A 746 -9.77 -4.88 27.80
C ALA A 746 -8.78 -5.85 27.14
N SER A 747 -7.55 -5.41 26.86
CA SER A 747 -6.48 -6.21 26.28
C SER A 747 -5.64 -6.96 27.32
N ASN A 748 -5.92 -6.80 28.62
CA ASN A 748 -5.08 -7.29 29.72
C ASN A 748 -3.64 -6.77 29.58
N ASP A 749 -3.48 -5.51 29.17
CA ASP A 749 -2.15 -4.88 29.04
C ASP A 749 -1.48 -4.69 30.41
N ASN A 750 -0.16 -4.56 30.38
CA ASN A 750 0.68 -4.47 31.57
C ASN A 750 1.02 -3.03 31.99
N VAL A 751 0.31 -1.99 31.51
CA VAL A 751 0.64 -0.59 31.74
C VAL A 751 0.66 -0.25 33.24
N MET A 752 -0.43 -0.57 33.96
CA MET A 752 -0.56 -0.22 35.38
C MET A 752 0.41 -1.02 36.27
N GLU A 753 0.66 -2.29 35.92
CA GLU A 753 1.67 -3.10 36.60
C GLU A 753 3.07 -2.52 36.41
N ALA A 754 3.41 -2.13 35.18
CA ALA A 754 4.71 -1.59 34.82
C ALA A 754 4.98 -0.19 35.43
N LEU A 755 3.93 0.62 35.62
CA LEU A 755 4.03 1.86 36.43
C LEU A 755 4.35 1.55 37.89
N ALA A 756 3.63 0.59 38.49
CA ALA A 756 3.79 0.24 39.90
C ALA A 756 5.17 -0.35 40.23
N ASP A 757 5.77 -1.10 39.31
CA ASP A 757 7.08 -1.74 39.47
C ASP A 757 8.26 -0.91 38.90
N GLY A 758 7.98 0.22 38.24
CA GLY A 758 9.00 1.13 37.70
C GLY A 758 9.63 0.70 36.40
N ARG A 759 9.01 -0.24 35.66
CA ARG A 759 9.43 -0.56 34.26
C ARG A 759 9.18 0.60 33.32
N ILE A 760 8.09 1.35 33.52
CA ILE A 760 7.78 2.60 32.85
C ILE A 760 7.55 3.72 33.87
N TYR A 761 7.61 4.94 33.41
CA TYR A 761 7.42 6.14 34.27
C TYR A 761 6.16 6.88 33.77
N ARG A 762 5.48 7.55 34.72
CA ARG A 762 4.33 8.40 34.42
C ARG A 762 4.65 9.44 33.33
N SER A 763 5.85 10.00 33.36
CA SER A 763 6.33 10.97 32.37
C SER A 763 6.35 10.42 30.94
N GLU A 764 6.51 9.12 30.75
CA GLU A 764 6.43 8.48 29.41
C GLU A 764 5.00 8.41 28.89
N LEU A 765 4.01 8.14 29.76
CA LEU A 765 2.60 8.24 29.41
C LEU A 765 2.17 9.68 29.11
N GLN A 766 2.68 10.65 29.91
CA GLN A 766 2.42 12.07 29.68
C GLN A 766 2.98 12.55 28.35
N ARG A 767 4.14 12.04 27.93
CA ARG A 767 4.70 12.29 26.60
C ARG A 767 3.79 11.76 25.49
N ILE A 768 3.26 10.55 25.64
CA ILE A 768 2.30 9.94 24.68
C ILE A 768 1.02 10.79 24.62
N ALA A 769 0.44 11.15 25.77
CA ALA A 769 -0.74 12.01 25.81
C ALA A 769 -0.49 13.35 25.08
N ARG A 770 0.72 13.93 25.23
CA ARG A 770 1.13 15.14 24.51
C ARG A 770 1.15 14.94 22.99
N ASN A 771 1.77 13.83 22.50
CA ASN A 771 1.85 13.53 21.08
C ASN A 771 0.44 13.35 20.49
N VAL A 772 -0.38 12.54 21.14
CA VAL A 772 -1.76 12.27 20.71
C VAL A 772 -2.64 13.52 20.73
N CYS A 773 -2.57 14.34 21.78
CA CYS A 773 -3.32 15.59 21.88
C CYS A 773 -2.85 16.64 20.86
N ASN A 774 -1.56 16.76 20.62
CA ASN A 774 -1.02 17.64 19.59
C ASN A 774 -1.53 17.23 18.20
N PHE A 775 -1.55 15.94 17.89
CA PHE A 775 -2.13 15.45 16.65
C PHE A 775 -3.64 15.74 16.58
N ALA A 776 -4.39 15.33 17.60
CA ALA A 776 -5.84 15.43 17.66
C ALA A 776 -6.36 16.86 17.49
N MET A 777 -5.69 17.88 18.06
CA MET A 777 -6.05 19.30 17.92
C MET A 777 -6.03 19.83 16.48
N HIS A 778 -5.40 19.13 15.55
CA HIS A 778 -5.27 19.56 14.17
C HIS A 778 -6.21 18.80 13.21
N THR A 779 -7.04 17.89 13.76
CA THR A 779 -7.98 17.08 12.97
C THR A 779 -9.33 17.78 12.78
N ASN A 780 -10.07 17.35 11.76
CA ASN A 780 -11.45 17.77 11.56
C ASN A 780 -12.40 17.23 12.65
N ALA A 781 -12.06 16.09 13.28
CA ALA A 781 -12.78 15.56 14.44
C ALA A 781 -12.77 16.56 15.62
N PHE A 782 -11.62 17.22 15.87
CA PHE A 782 -11.54 18.26 16.88
C PHE A 782 -12.47 19.45 16.54
N LEU A 783 -12.45 19.94 15.32
CA LEU A 783 -13.30 21.06 14.89
C LEU A 783 -14.78 20.71 15.11
N ARG A 784 -15.21 19.52 14.69
CA ARG A 784 -16.60 19.05 14.92
C ARG A 784 -16.94 18.99 16.42
N LEU A 785 -16.03 18.45 17.26
CA LEU A 785 -16.25 18.31 18.70
C LEU A 785 -16.41 19.66 19.43
N VAL A 786 -15.77 20.71 18.95
CA VAL A 786 -15.90 22.07 19.50
C VAL A 786 -16.98 22.91 18.84
N GLY A 787 -17.75 22.32 17.89
CA GLY A 787 -18.89 22.97 17.24
C GLY A 787 -18.52 23.81 16.02
N GLU A 788 -17.32 23.71 15.50
CA GLU A 788 -16.93 24.38 14.26
C GLU A 788 -17.42 23.58 13.03
N PRO A 789 -17.98 24.26 12.01
CA PRO A 789 -18.50 23.56 10.85
C PRO A 789 -17.38 22.98 9.99
N VAL A 790 -17.48 21.68 9.70
CA VAL A 790 -16.67 20.98 8.70
C VAL A 790 -17.64 20.40 7.68
N HIS A 791 -17.72 21.00 6.51
CA HIS A 791 -18.62 20.56 5.45
C HIS A 791 -17.86 20.43 4.13
N ILE A 792 -18.12 19.35 3.41
CA ILE A 792 -17.70 19.12 2.02
C ILE A 792 -18.95 18.95 1.19
N GLU A 793 -19.13 19.81 0.21
CA GLU A 793 -20.17 19.63 -0.80
C GLU A 793 -19.71 18.59 -1.81
N ILE A 794 -20.49 17.54 -2.02
CA ILE A 794 -20.22 16.51 -3.04
C ILE A 794 -21.13 16.78 -4.24
N ILE A 795 -20.52 16.99 -5.40
CA ILE A 795 -21.24 17.22 -6.67
C ILE A 795 -20.84 16.16 -7.71
N ASN A 796 -21.75 15.94 -8.67
CA ASN A 796 -21.55 15.03 -9.79
C ASN A 796 -21.31 13.55 -9.40
N ARG A 797 -21.56 13.16 -8.13
CA ARG A 797 -21.50 11.76 -7.73
C ARG A 797 -22.66 10.97 -8.35
N PRO A 798 -22.38 9.82 -9.01
CA PRO A 798 -23.46 8.96 -9.50
C PRO A 798 -24.34 8.46 -8.34
N LYS A 799 -25.65 8.59 -8.47
CA LYS A 799 -26.62 8.04 -7.50
C LYS A 799 -26.63 6.51 -7.58
N GLN A 800 -26.71 5.86 -6.43
CA GLN A 800 -26.74 4.41 -6.31
C GLN A 800 -27.95 3.94 -5.53
N ALA A 801 -28.47 2.76 -5.90
CA ALA A 801 -29.69 2.22 -5.27
C ALA A 801 -29.49 1.77 -3.82
N ASP A 802 -28.27 1.49 -3.43
CA ASP A 802 -27.87 0.99 -2.10
C ASP A 802 -27.00 1.97 -1.28
N ASP A 803 -26.95 3.24 -1.69
CA ASP A 803 -26.37 4.30 -0.83
C ASP A 803 -27.23 4.47 0.41
N PHE A 804 -26.62 4.36 1.60
CA PHE A 804 -27.26 4.64 2.88
C PHE A 804 -26.49 5.73 3.64
N ASP A 805 -27.20 6.46 4.51
CA ASP A 805 -26.58 7.48 5.35
C ASP A 805 -25.79 6.82 6.48
N MET A 806 -24.61 7.33 6.80
CA MET A 806 -23.78 6.86 7.91
C MET A 806 -24.44 7.03 9.27
N GLU A 807 -25.35 8.00 9.40
CA GLU A 807 -26.09 8.25 10.63
C GLU A 807 -27.18 7.20 10.87
N ASP A 808 -27.51 6.39 9.85
CA ASP A 808 -28.51 5.31 9.93
C ASP A 808 -27.94 3.96 10.38
N VAL A 809 -26.65 3.85 10.70
CA VAL A 809 -26.04 2.60 11.18
C VAL A 809 -26.13 2.50 12.69
N ASP A 810 -27.13 1.75 13.16
CA ASP A 810 -27.36 1.47 14.57
C ASP A 810 -26.61 0.20 15.02
N TYR A 811 -25.82 0.31 16.11
CA TYR A 811 -25.18 -0.84 16.73
C TYR A 811 -26.14 -1.56 17.67
N ALA A 812 -26.51 -2.78 17.32
CA ALA A 812 -27.29 -3.65 18.18
C ALA A 812 -26.42 -4.20 19.31
N LYS A 813 -26.83 -3.97 20.56
CA LYS A 813 -26.12 -4.51 21.73
C LYS A 813 -26.41 -6.00 21.88
N ILE A 814 -25.34 -6.77 22.04
CA ILE A 814 -25.43 -8.21 22.29
C ILE A 814 -24.64 -8.57 23.56
N ASP A 815 -25.31 -9.13 24.51
CA ASP A 815 -24.70 -9.71 25.70
C ASP A 815 -24.35 -11.18 25.44
N ARG A 816 -25.33 -12.03 25.15
CA ARG A 816 -25.13 -13.45 24.80
C ARG A 816 -25.83 -13.84 23.50
N ASP A 817 -27.05 -13.41 23.35
CA ASP A 817 -27.92 -13.80 22.24
C ASP A 817 -28.58 -12.57 21.62
N LEU A 818 -28.72 -12.57 20.31
CA LEU A 818 -29.40 -11.51 19.55
C LEU A 818 -30.04 -12.11 18.30
N VAL A 819 -31.31 -11.77 18.06
CA VAL A 819 -32.01 -12.12 16.81
C VAL A 819 -32.34 -10.81 16.07
N ILE A 820 -31.96 -10.75 14.81
CA ILE A 820 -32.21 -9.60 13.91
C ILE A 820 -33.20 -10.04 12.83
N ASP A 821 -34.31 -9.33 12.72
CA ASP A 821 -35.34 -9.56 11.69
C ASP A 821 -34.83 -9.04 10.33
N LEU A 822 -34.70 -9.93 9.35
CA LEU A 822 -34.32 -9.62 7.98
C LEU A 822 -35.54 -9.56 7.04
N SER A 823 -36.74 -9.92 7.52
CA SER A 823 -37.96 -10.04 6.71
C SER A 823 -38.49 -8.69 6.20
N GLN A 824 -38.02 -7.60 6.79
CA GLN A 824 -38.46 -6.25 6.44
C GLN A 824 -37.90 -5.75 5.10
N LYS A 825 -36.89 -6.40 4.56
CA LYS A 825 -36.24 -6.11 3.28
C LYS A 825 -36.36 -7.30 2.35
N GLU A 826 -36.77 -7.09 1.10
CA GLU A 826 -36.86 -8.17 0.12
C GLU A 826 -35.45 -8.70 -0.21
N SER A 827 -35.30 -10.03 -0.15
CA SER A 827 -34.03 -10.73 -0.40
C SER A 827 -33.86 -11.03 -1.88
N VAL A 828 -33.66 -10.01 -2.68
CA VAL A 828 -33.37 -10.16 -4.12
C VAL A 828 -31.84 -10.24 -4.38
N GLN A 829 -31.47 -10.62 -5.59
CA GLN A 829 -30.07 -10.63 -6.00
C GLN A 829 -29.42 -9.24 -5.72
N ASP A 830 -28.17 -9.29 -5.26
CA ASP A 830 -27.34 -8.14 -4.89
C ASP A 830 -27.82 -7.34 -3.67
N THR A 831 -28.82 -7.86 -2.93
CA THR A 831 -29.21 -7.27 -1.63
C THR A 831 -28.10 -7.41 -0.60
N ASN A 832 -27.83 -6.34 0.12
CA ASN A 832 -26.95 -6.30 1.28
C ASN A 832 -27.73 -5.96 2.55
N TYR A 833 -27.52 -6.73 3.63
CA TYR A 833 -27.96 -6.40 4.98
C TYR A 833 -26.72 -6.01 5.79
N VAL A 834 -26.68 -4.80 6.31
CA VAL A 834 -25.63 -4.32 7.22
C VAL A 834 -26.05 -4.65 8.64
N ILE A 835 -25.19 -5.33 9.38
CA ILE A 835 -25.41 -5.78 10.76
C ILE A 835 -24.25 -5.28 11.59
N ALA A 836 -24.50 -4.25 12.41
CA ALA A 836 -23.49 -3.69 13.30
C ALA A 836 -23.78 -4.13 14.74
N LEU A 837 -22.79 -4.71 15.42
CA LEU A 837 -22.91 -5.29 16.75
C LEU A 837 -21.96 -4.61 17.74
N ASP A 838 -22.50 -4.22 18.91
CA ASP A 838 -21.75 -3.84 20.12
C ASP A 838 -21.77 -5.07 21.07
N VAL A 839 -20.71 -5.88 21.05
CA VAL A 839 -20.65 -7.14 21.79
C VAL A 839 -20.06 -6.93 23.19
N SER A 840 -20.71 -7.51 24.20
CA SER A 840 -20.22 -7.51 25.58
C SER A 840 -19.22 -8.64 25.86
N ASN A 841 -19.32 -9.74 25.12
CA ASN A 841 -18.47 -10.92 25.28
C ASN A 841 -17.70 -11.16 23.97
N TYR A 842 -16.36 -11.16 24.05
CA TYR A 842 -15.51 -11.47 22.89
C TYR A 842 -15.35 -12.99 22.77
N GLY A 843 -15.23 -13.47 21.54
CA GLY A 843 -15.02 -14.90 21.28
C GLY A 843 -15.83 -15.43 20.12
N TYR A 844 -16.16 -16.71 20.20
CA TYR A 844 -16.86 -17.40 19.12
C TYR A 844 -18.37 -17.31 19.31
N TYR A 845 -19.07 -17.05 18.21
CA TYR A 845 -20.52 -16.97 18.11
C TYR A 845 -21.03 -17.98 17.09
N LYS A 846 -22.09 -18.68 17.44
CA LYS A 846 -22.92 -19.45 16.49
C LYS A 846 -23.85 -18.47 15.79
N VAL A 847 -23.81 -18.48 14.47
CA VAL A 847 -24.68 -17.66 13.64
C VAL A 847 -25.65 -18.57 12.90
N LYS A 848 -26.95 -18.38 13.14
CA LYS A 848 -28.01 -19.10 12.47
C LYS A 848 -28.76 -18.19 11.54
N LEU A 849 -28.75 -18.52 10.26
CA LEU A 849 -29.52 -17.81 9.24
C LEU A 849 -30.74 -18.62 8.87
N ARG A 850 -31.96 -18.03 9.04
CA ARG A 850 -33.23 -18.64 8.72
C ARG A 850 -33.77 -18.09 7.41
N GLY A 851 -34.19 -18.97 6.50
CA GLY A 851 -34.80 -18.57 5.24
C GLY A 851 -35.59 -19.70 4.59
N SER A 852 -36.34 -19.37 3.55
CA SER A 852 -37.13 -20.31 2.78
C SER A 852 -37.06 -20.00 1.28
N SER A 853 -37.36 -21.01 0.42
CA SER A 853 -37.42 -20.86 -1.00
C SER A 853 -38.48 -21.78 -1.60
N THR A 854 -39.21 -21.26 -2.59
CA THR A 854 -40.17 -22.05 -3.40
C THR A 854 -39.57 -22.64 -4.67
N LEU A 855 -38.29 -22.39 -4.93
CA LEU A 855 -37.59 -22.92 -6.09
C LEU A 855 -37.41 -24.44 -6.01
N ALA A 856 -36.96 -25.04 -7.10
CA ALA A 856 -36.72 -26.48 -7.21
C ALA A 856 -35.71 -26.96 -6.13
N LYS A 857 -35.87 -28.18 -5.65
CA LYS A 857 -35.09 -28.78 -4.55
C LYS A 857 -33.55 -28.69 -4.75
N LEU A 858 -33.08 -28.70 -5.97
CA LEU A 858 -31.66 -28.60 -6.32
C LEU A 858 -31.17 -27.15 -6.59
N ALA A 859 -32.04 -26.16 -6.47
CA ALA A 859 -31.61 -24.77 -6.56
C ALA A 859 -30.57 -24.46 -5.46
N GLN A 860 -29.55 -23.74 -5.85
CA GLN A 860 -28.50 -23.26 -4.91
C GLN A 860 -28.62 -21.74 -4.75
N LEU A 861 -28.87 -21.30 -3.55
CA LEU A 861 -29.16 -19.92 -3.18
C LEU A 861 -28.16 -19.47 -2.12
N PRO A 862 -26.94 -19.09 -2.52
CA PRO A 862 -25.91 -18.70 -1.56
C PRO A 862 -26.14 -17.29 -1.04
N CYS A 863 -25.91 -17.13 0.28
CA CYS A 863 -25.70 -15.86 0.95
C CYS A 863 -24.30 -15.87 1.54
N THR A 864 -23.54 -14.83 1.31
CA THR A 864 -22.20 -14.71 1.86
C THR A 864 -22.19 -13.70 2.99
N LEU A 865 -21.68 -14.11 4.15
CA LEU A 865 -21.42 -13.18 5.25
C LEU A 865 -20.01 -12.64 5.11
N PHE A 866 -19.94 -11.32 5.06
CA PHE A 866 -18.69 -10.58 5.12
C PHE A 866 -18.47 -10.02 6.52
N TYR A 867 -17.25 -10.02 6.97
CA TYR A 867 -16.80 -9.40 8.21
C TYR A 867 -15.59 -8.53 7.91
N ASN A 868 -15.64 -7.28 8.33
CA ASN A 868 -14.59 -6.31 8.03
C ASN A 868 -14.17 -6.33 6.52
N GLY A 869 -15.18 -6.42 5.64
CA GLY A 869 -15.04 -6.38 4.20
C GLY A 869 -14.55 -7.65 3.50
N PHE A 870 -14.24 -8.73 4.22
CA PHE A 870 -13.85 -10.00 3.60
C PHE A 870 -14.88 -11.12 3.88
N PRO A 871 -15.07 -12.07 2.93
CA PRO A 871 -16.03 -13.15 3.09
C PRO A 871 -15.55 -14.16 4.12
N ILE A 872 -16.38 -14.46 5.13
CA ILE A 872 -16.03 -15.40 6.21
C ILE A 872 -16.76 -16.73 6.13
N CYS A 873 -18.01 -16.74 5.65
CA CYS A 873 -18.75 -17.98 5.46
C CYS A 873 -19.88 -17.81 4.46
N ASN A 874 -20.32 -18.94 3.88
CA ASN A 874 -21.50 -19.03 3.02
C ASN A 874 -22.61 -19.80 3.69
N PHE A 875 -23.83 -19.27 3.61
CA PHE A 875 -25.07 -19.95 3.91
C PHE A 875 -25.74 -20.33 2.57
N THR A 876 -25.64 -21.56 2.17
CA THR A 876 -26.23 -21.99 0.90
C THR A 876 -27.55 -22.71 1.16
N PHE A 877 -28.66 -22.07 0.79
CA PHE A 877 -29.97 -22.71 0.83
C PHE A 877 -30.20 -23.48 -0.47
N ASN A 878 -30.99 -24.57 -0.33
CA ASN A 878 -31.60 -25.22 -1.48
C ASN A 878 -33.06 -24.84 -1.58
N GLY A 879 -33.79 -25.33 -2.58
CA GLY A 879 -35.24 -25.19 -2.59
C GLY A 879 -35.85 -25.91 -1.36
N THR A 880 -36.65 -25.22 -0.56
CA THR A 880 -37.18 -25.70 0.73
C THR A 880 -38.65 -26.03 0.71
N GLU A 881 -39.27 -26.06 -0.48
CA GLU A 881 -40.75 -26.25 -0.63
C GLU A 881 -41.54 -25.16 0.12
N GLY A 882 -40.97 -23.98 0.27
CA GLY A 882 -41.55 -22.87 1.03
C GLY A 882 -41.47 -22.98 2.54
N LYS A 883 -40.81 -24.01 3.09
CA LYS A 883 -40.61 -24.20 4.54
C LYS A 883 -39.36 -23.46 5.00
N ASP A 884 -39.41 -22.93 6.20
CA ASP A 884 -38.26 -22.33 6.82
C ASP A 884 -37.20 -23.38 7.17
N VAL A 885 -35.94 -23.09 6.76
CA VAL A 885 -34.76 -23.88 7.08
C VAL A 885 -33.75 -22.97 7.79
N VAL A 886 -33.01 -23.53 8.73
CA VAL A 886 -31.95 -22.85 9.48
C VAL A 886 -30.59 -23.44 9.07
N ILE A 887 -29.64 -22.58 8.72
CA ILE A 887 -28.24 -22.95 8.50
C ILE A 887 -27.41 -22.30 9.59
N GLU A 888 -26.56 -23.08 10.26
CA GLU A 888 -25.68 -22.61 11.33
C GLU A 888 -24.22 -22.58 10.87
N LYS A 889 -23.51 -21.52 11.25
CA LYS A 889 -22.08 -21.33 11.07
C LYS A 889 -21.48 -20.80 12.37
N GLU A 890 -20.15 -20.92 12.52
CA GLU A 890 -19.39 -20.31 13.61
C GLU A 890 -18.57 -19.13 13.05
N ILE A 891 -18.50 -18.06 13.82
CA ILE A 891 -17.69 -16.87 13.53
C ILE A 891 -16.96 -16.41 14.80
N ALA A 892 -15.92 -15.61 14.64
CA ALA A 892 -15.24 -14.94 15.75
C ALA A 892 -15.60 -13.45 15.80
N CYS A 893 -15.87 -12.93 17.00
CA CYS A 893 -16.00 -11.51 17.30
C CYS A 893 -14.90 -11.14 18.31
N ASN A 894 -13.77 -10.64 17.82
CA ASN A 894 -12.57 -10.40 18.63
C ASN A 894 -12.49 -8.97 19.17
N THR A 895 -13.41 -8.11 18.76
CA THR A 895 -13.49 -6.70 19.19
C THR A 895 -14.91 -6.38 19.68
N ARG A 896 -15.05 -5.27 20.41
CA ARG A 896 -16.37 -4.81 20.89
C ARG A 896 -17.31 -4.49 19.73
N PHE A 897 -16.84 -3.77 18.73
CA PHE A 897 -17.64 -3.34 17.58
C PHE A 897 -17.34 -4.21 16.37
N ASN A 898 -18.38 -4.80 15.79
CA ASN A 898 -18.25 -5.67 14.63
C ASN A 898 -19.28 -5.28 13.59
N VAL A 899 -18.83 -5.11 12.34
CA VAL A 899 -19.69 -4.80 11.22
C VAL A 899 -19.71 -5.95 10.24
N PHE A 900 -20.86 -6.55 10.08
CA PHE A 900 -21.11 -7.64 9.13
C PHE A 900 -21.95 -7.13 7.98
N ARG A 901 -21.73 -7.71 6.81
CA ARG A 901 -22.57 -7.52 5.63
C ARG A 901 -23.00 -8.87 5.08
N LEU A 902 -24.30 -9.16 5.11
CA LEU A 902 -24.87 -10.36 4.51
C LEU A 902 -25.31 -10.05 3.08
N TYR A 903 -24.64 -10.64 2.11
CA TYR A 903 -24.87 -10.45 0.67
C TYR A 903 -25.67 -11.60 0.09
N VAL A 904 -26.77 -11.29 -0.60
CA VAL A 904 -27.65 -12.25 -1.28
C VAL A 904 -27.25 -12.33 -2.76
N LYS A 905 -26.78 -13.49 -3.19
CA LYS A 905 -26.21 -13.68 -4.53
C LYS A 905 -27.26 -13.98 -5.63
N SER A 906 -28.46 -14.47 -5.26
CA SER A 906 -29.45 -14.96 -6.20
C SER A 906 -30.86 -14.65 -5.77
N ASN A 907 -31.76 -14.43 -6.74
CA ASN A 907 -33.19 -14.33 -6.48
C ASN A 907 -33.82 -15.66 -6.01
N GLY A 908 -34.97 -15.57 -5.34
CA GLY A 908 -35.77 -16.75 -4.95
C GLY A 908 -35.53 -17.24 -3.53
N LEU A 909 -34.74 -16.53 -2.73
CA LEU A 909 -34.57 -16.74 -1.30
C LEU A 909 -35.42 -15.72 -0.55
N ASN A 910 -36.06 -16.17 0.54
CA ASN A 910 -36.80 -15.32 1.44
C ASN A 910 -36.18 -15.48 2.84
N LEU A 911 -35.34 -14.51 3.23
CA LEU A 911 -34.70 -14.48 4.53
C LEU A 911 -35.70 -14.02 5.59
N LYS A 912 -35.59 -14.60 6.77
CA LYS A 912 -36.45 -14.33 7.94
C LYS A 912 -35.68 -13.55 9.00
N ASP A 913 -34.66 -14.18 9.52
CA ASP A 913 -33.87 -13.64 10.62
C ASP A 913 -32.46 -14.22 10.62
N ILE A 914 -31.56 -13.52 11.32
CA ILE A 914 -30.23 -13.98 11.66
C ILE A 914 -30.06 -13.92 13.18
N GLU A 915 -29.65 -15.04 13.79
CA GLU A 915 -29.41 -15.17 15.23
C GLU A 915 -27.93 -15.30 15.50
N PHE A 916 -27.42 -14.52 16.44
CA PHE A 916 -26.07 -14.62 16.98
C PHE A 916 -26.15 -15.12 18.40
N THR A 917 -25.43 -16.20 18.73
CA THR A 917 -25.43 -16.81 20.08
C THR A 917 -23.96 -16.95 20.50
N PHE A 918 -23.57 -16.35 21.62
CA PHE A 918 -22.22 -16.53 22.18
C PHE A 918 -22.01 -18.00 22.58
N ASP A 919 -20.97 -18.60 22.01
CA ASP A 919 -20.64 -20.02 22.24
C ASP A 919 -19.55 -20.18 23.30
N ARG A 920 -18.38 -19.53 23.10
CA ARG A 920 -17.25 -19.64 24.02
C ARG A 920 -16.29 -18.46 23.88
N GLU A 921 -15.53 -18.23 24.95
CA GLU A 921 -14.39 -17.30 24.92
C GLU A 921 -13.33 -17.80 23.93
N PRO A 922 -12.49 -16.88 23.36
CA PRO A 922 -11.39 -17.32 22.54
C PRO A 922 -10.48 -18.22 23.36
N ASP A 923 -10.22 -19.41 22.89
CA ASP A 923 -9.07 -20.20 23.35
C ASP A 923 -7.87 -19.27 23.23
N GLY A 924 -7.10 -19.10 24.31
CA GLY A 924 -6.00 -18.13 24.33
C GLY A 924 -5.28 -18.20 22.99
N ILE A 925 -5.45 -17.15 22.19
CA ILE A 925 -5.14 -17.14 20.76
C ILE A 925 -3.67 -17.45 20.63
N LYS A 926 -3.34 -18.67 20.27
CA LYS A 926 -1.97 -18.97 19.88
C LYS A 926 -1.73 -18.23 18.58
N PRO A 927 -0.64 -17.48 18.46
CA PRO A 927 -0.28 -16.79 17.20
C PRO A 927 -0.29 -17.70 15.96
N GLU A 928 -0.18 -19.01 16.17
CA GLU A 928 -0.22 -20.06 15.14
C GLU A 928 -1.61 -20.37 14.59
N ASP A 929 -2.69 -19.94 15.27
CA ASP A 929 -4.08 -20.22 14.89
C ASP A 929 -4.76 -18.99 14.22
N GLN A 930 -4.09 -17.86 14.14
CA GLN A 930 -4.52 -16.72 13.37
C GLN A 930 -3.84 -16.72 11.99
N PHE A 931 -4.46 -17.44 11.03
CA PHE A 931 -4.16 -17.46 9.58
C PHE A 931 -2.82 -18.03 9.15
#